data_535454327d9d502cc693957333673e80
#
_entry.id   535454327d9d502cc693957333673e80
#
_cell.length_a   1.000
_cell.length_b   1.000
_cell.length_c   1.000
_cell.angle_alpha   90.00
_cell.angle_beta   90.00
_cell.angle_gamma   90.00
#
_symmetry.space_group_name_H-M   'P 1'
#
loop_
_entity.id
_entity.type
_entity.pdbx_description
1 polymer ?
#
loop_
_entity_poly.entity_id
_entity_poly.type
_entity_poly.pdbx_seq_one_letter_code
_entity_poly.pdbx_strand_id
1 'polypeptide(L)'
;MANTIHFRFRISVLLLVLLTAPTLTPAGQTAPAPATKHSAIESHFAAAQQAQRDKDYGTAEREYQAVLVLAPDFAEVHMNLGLVYQLQDRFSEAMTEFRRALKIKSGLAGANFFLGVDYCKLGEGMKAIAYLKAALQTESNRPDIWLWLATAQEIAADFQAEVVTLHRALQLQPEDIDLLYLLGHAYERLGKQEVAHLEKLAPGSSRNEQLLAESYASSNEWPSAVIHFQNALVASPNRAGLHAELGEVLLRAGKVNQAIREFDQELRRDPGSLRSLVRRGEARLIQENVDASLPDWEKAIGIDVEQTERLLGLREAGFGDSALEQLPEATREKIQKLGGDLQNRDSSAAHLALAFLAEQNGNFSQAATEASFAASGARKEVPSRSCTEANVNLALERGQFSEIAPCIEKVLTSRTSAELRIRIASASLESGEYETALKALEELPAADQNSAEASYWRARCYEKLATAAFLRLYHADPNSYRLHQLMGDLEAARGDDGKAIEEYRAAIALRPSLPNLHYSLGHLLWKDLKVPEARVELEAELVLNPRHPGALNDLGDTYLLEHQPHLALPYLVRALAADSGNPEIQRDLGTAYSELGDYRKAEEHFKIAVPADHDGSVHYKLARVYQALGEKENAAREFALSTALNRESHSKLEKQTERLGAVTTSAEDP
;
A
#
# COMPACT_ATOMS: atom_id res chain seq x y z
N MET A 1 1.06 11.48 -7.94
CA MET A 1 1.16 12.70 -7.12
C MET A 1 1.96 12.31 -5.90
N ALA A 2 3.11 12.92 -5.69
CA ALA A 2 4.00 12.53 -4.60
C ALA A 2 3.43 13.07 -3.28
N ASN A 3 2.78 12.22 -2.49
CA ASN A 3 2.46 12.53 -1.10
C ASN A 3 3.77 12.59 -0.33
N THR A 4 4.21 13.80 -0.04
CA THR A 4 5.42 14.06 0.73
C THR A 4 5.12 13.71 2.19
N ILE A 5 5.50 12.51 2.61
CA ILE A 5 5.35 12.04 3.99
C ILE A 5 6.39 12.76 4.85
N HIS A 6 5.96 13.79 5.57
CA HIS A 6 6.78 14.44 6.57
C HIS A 6 6.64 13.72 7.92
N PHE A 7 7.52 12.76 8.15
CA PHE A 7 7.61 12.03 9.40
C PHE A 7 8.26 12.90 10.49
N ARG A 8 7.49 13.39 11.46
CA ARG A 8 8.04 13.77 12.75
C ARG A 8 8.06 12.56 13.68
N PHE A 9 9.07 11.71 13.56
CA PHE A 9 9.43 10.84 14.66
C PHE A 9 9.93 11.75 15.80
N ARG A 10 9.26 11.73 16.96
CA ARG A 10 9.97 12.01 18.19
C ARG A 10 11.03 10.92 18.27
N ILE A 11 12.23 11.24 17.84
CA ILE A 11 13.42 10.45 18.09
C ILE A 11 13.45 10.30 19.62
N SER A 12 12.95 9.17 20.14
CA SER A 12 13.51 8.64 21.36
C SER A 12 14.93 8.23 20.96
N VAL A 13 15.76 9.23 20.80
CA VAL A 13 17.20 9.05 20.67
C VAL A 13 17.61 8.48 22.00
N LEU A 14 17.63 7.16 22.08
CA LEU A 14 18.51 6.49 23.00
C LEU A 14 19.90 6.91 22.55
N LEU A 15 20.36 8.01 23.17
CA LEU A 15 21.68 8.60 22.96
C LEU A 15 22.70 7.67 23.61
N LEU A 16 22.97 6.54 22.93
CA LEU A 16 24.08 5.66 23.29
C LEU A 16 25.18 5.83 22.25
N VAL A 17 25.72 7.04 22.12
CA VAL A 17 27.08 7.21 21.66
C VAL A 17 27.96 7.20 22.92
N LEU A 18 28.21 5.98 23.42
CA LEU A 18 29.29 5.71 24.35
C LEU A 18 30.62 5.87 23.58
N LEU A 19 31.08 7.10 23.49
CA LEU A 19 32.52 7.31 23.32
C LEU A 19 33.18 6.89 24.65
N THR A 20 33.76 5.71 24.70
CA THR A 20 34.62 5.25 25.79
C THR A 20 35.78 6.22 25.94
N ALA A 21 35.65 7.12 26.91
CA ALA A 21 36.78 7.85 27.42
C ALA A 21 37.64 6.86 28.27
N PRO A 22 38.94 6.88 28.18
CA PRO A 22 39.79 6.07 29.06
C PRO A 22 39.58 6.49 30.51
N THR A 23 39.29 5.49 31.36
CA THR A 23 39.15 5.68 32.81
C THR A 23 40.49 6.14 33.39
N LEU A 24 40.55 7.41 33.79
CA LEU A 24 41.61 7.93 34.63
C LEU A 24 41.21 7.78 36.10
N THR A 25 42.01 7.06 36.85
CA THR A 25 41.93 6.91 38.31
C THR A 25 42.02 8.25 39.04
N PRO A 26 41.30 8.46 40.18
CA PRO A 26 41.36 9.72 40.90
C PRO A 26 42.66 9.82 41.71
N ALA A 27 43.51 10.72 41.37
CA ALA A 27 44.63 11.15 42.19
C ALA A 27 44.40 12.57 42.73
N GLY A 28 44.40 12.69 44.06
CA GLY A 28 44.78 13.81 44.89
C GLY A 28 44.26 15.23 44.55
N GLN A 29 43.43 15.81 45.45
CA GLN A 29 43.10 17.22 45.48
C GLN A 29 44.37 18.09 45.58
N THR A 30 44.72 18.76 44.49
CA THR A 30 45.57 19.95 44.48
C THR A 30 44.80 21.08 43.83
N ALA A 31 45.05 22.34 44.30
CA ALA A 31 44.38 23.58 43.84
C ALA A 31 44.33 23.67 42.29
N PRO A 32 43.32 24.30 41.71
CA PRO A 32 43.13 24.31 40.26
C PRO A 32 44.27 25.03 39.56
N ALA A 33 45.12 24.30 38.88
CA ALA A 33 46.01 24.86 37.88
C ALA A 33 45.15 25.55 36.76
N PRO A 34 45.66 26.62 36.10
CA PRO A 34 44.95 27.27 35.01
C PRO A 34 44.55 26.21 33.96
N ALA A 35 43.21 26.10 33.68
CA ALA A 35 42.66 25.11 32.80
C ALA A 35 43.43 25.13 31.48
N THR A 36 44.05 24.01 31.11
CA THR A 36 44.64 23.88 29.78
C THR A 36 43.56 23.99 28.75
N LYS A 37 43.86 24.44 27.53
CA LYS A 37 42.90 24.51 26.40
C LYS A 37 42.10 23.20 26.26
N HIS A 38 42.73 22.06 26.50
CA HIS A 38 42.10 20.73 26.44
C HIS A 38 41.08 20.54 27.55
N SER A 39 41.40 20.90 28.80
CA SER A 39 40.44 20.83 29.93
C SER A 39 39.24 21.77 29.76
N ALA A 40 39.44 22.95 29.13
CA ALA A 40 38.33 23.85 28.80
C ALA A 40 37.40 23.26 27.74
N ILE A 41 37.94 22.63 26.68
CA ILE A 41 37.16 21.91 25.64
C ILE A 41 36.34 20.79 26.28
N GLU A 42 36.94 19.95 27.11
CA GLU A 42 36.24 18.85 27.80
C GLU A 42 35.11 19.37 28.70
N SER A 43 35.35 20.46 29.45
CA SER A 43 34.37 21.06 30.34
C SER A 43 33.16 21.60 29.57
N HIS A 44 33.41 22.41 28.53
CA HIS A 44 32.32 22.95 27.70
C HIS A 44 31.55 21.84 26.96
N PHE A 45 32.26 20.83 26.44
CA PHE A 45 31.61 19.70 25.76
C PHE A 45 30.71 18.90 26.71
N ALA A 46 31.18 18.58 27.91
CA ALA A 46 30.39 17.90 28.93
C ALA A 46 29.17 18.73 29.38
N ALA A 47 29.33 20.06 29.56
CA ALA A 47 28.25 20.96 29.88
C ALA A 47 27.22 21.01 28.76
N ALA A 48 27.64 21.09 27.49
CA ALA A 48 26.77 21.07 26.32
C ALA A 48 25.95 19.79 26.26
N GLN A 49 26.58 18.64 26.44
CA GLN A 49 25.91 17.34 26.44
C GLN A 49 24.90 17.21 27.59
N GLN A 50 25.22 17.74 28.78
CA GLN A 50 24.29 17.73 29.91
C GLN A 50 23.10 18.62 29.63
N ALA A 51 23.32 19.85 29.18
CA ALA A 51 22.25 20.79 28.80
C ALA A 51 21.33 20.20 27.70
N GLN A 52 21.91 19.50 26.72
CA GLN A 52 21.14 18.81 25.68
C GLN A 52 20.26 17.68 26.25
N ARG A 53 20.76 16.88 27.20
CA ARG A 53 19.95 15.87 27.92
C ARG A 53 18.82 16.50 28.71
N ASP A 54 19.09 17.63 29.34
CA ASP A 54 18.13 18.39 30.15
C ASP A 54 17.14 19.20 29.28
N LYS A 55 17.30 19.11 27.93
CA LYS A 55 16.52 19.86 26.94
C LYS A 55 16.69 21.39 27.03
N ASP A 56 17.73 21.86 27.71
CA ASP A 56 18.14 23.27 27.68
C ASP A 56 19.00 23.53 26.44
N TYR A 57 18.30 23.60 25.29
CA TYR A 57 18.96 23.75 24.00
C TYR A 57 19.70 25.09 23.87
N GLY A 58 19.26 26.14 24.58
CA GLY A 58 19.94 27.42 24.57
C GLY A 58 21.30 27.38 25.25
N THR A 59 21.43 26.67 26.37
CA THR A 59 22.71 26.43 27.02
C THR A 59 23.56 25.46 26.21
N ALA A 60 22.98 24.37 25.67
CA ALA A 60 23.72 23.43 24.83
C ALA A 60 24.35 24.13 23.60
N GLU A 61 23.61 25.02 22.94
CA GLU A 61 24.11 25.82 21.80
C GLU A 61 25.34 26.66 22.21
N ARG A 62 25.22 27.45 23.30
CA ARG A 62 26.32 28.30 23.75
C ARG A 62 27.58 27.51 24.11
N GLU A 63 27.40 26.38 24.77
CA GLU A 63 28.51 25.54 25.20
C GLU A 63 29.18 24.82 24.02
N TYR A 64 28.43 24.30 23.03
CA TYR A 64 29.00 23.76 21.80
C TYR A 64 29.74 24.85 20.99
N GLN A 65 29.19 26.06 20.91
CA GLN A 65 29.85 27.19 20.25
C GLN A 65 31.17 27.55 20.97
N ALA A 66 31.19 27.51 22.30
CA ALA A 66 32.45 27.74 23.08
C ALA A 66 33.52 26.69 22.77
N VAL A 67 33.12 25.42 22.60
CA VAL A 67 34.04 24.38 22.11
C VAL A 67 34.59 24.73 20.73
N LEU A 68 33.72 25.14 19.78
CA LEU A 68 34.13 25.47 18.41
C LEU A 68 35.03 26.71 18.31
N VAL A 69 34.90 27.66 19.24
CA VAL A 69 35.87 28.78 19.35
C VAL A 69 37.27 28.26 19.69
N LEU A 70 37.33 27.25 20.54
CA LEU A 70 38.61 26.64 20.94
C LEU A 70 39.14 25.62 19.93
N ALA A 71 38.24 24.85 19.29
CA ALA A 71 38.55 23.78 18.35
C ALA A 71 37.58 23.84 17.14
N PRO A 72 37.85 24.69 16.13
CA PRO A 72 36.96 24.91 14.99
C PRO A 72 36.72 23.68 14.09
N ASP A 73 37.68 22.77 14.07
CA ASP A 73 37.64 21.57 13.21
C ASP A 73 37.21 20.30 13.99
N PHE A 74 36.33 20.47 14.99
CA PHE A 74 35.83 19.33 15.76
C PHE A 74 34.50 18.83 15.14
N ALA A 75 34.58 17.83 14.25
CA ALA A 75 33.44 17.35 13.47
C ALA A 75 32.24 16.90 14.32
N GLU A 76 32.48 16.20 15.41
CA GLU A 76 31.45 15.69 16.31
C GLU A 76 30.73 16.83 17.03
N VAL A 77 31.40 17.95 17.31
CA VAL A 77 30.77 19.13 17.91
C VAL A 77 29.89 19.87 16.92
N HIS A 78 30.34 20.02 15.66
CA HIS A 78 29.47 20.54 14.61
C HIS A 78 28.22 19.67 14.42
N MET A 79 28.36 18.34 14.44
CA MET A 79 27.22 17.43 14.37
C MET A 79 26.26 17.61 15.53
N ASN A 80 26.75 17.69 16.78
CA ASN A 80 25.92 17.86 17.95
C ASN A 80 25.23 19.24 17.98
N LEU A 81 25.92 20.29 17.55
CA LEU A 81 25.33 21.64 17.42
C LEU A 81 24.24 21.62 16.33
N GLY A 82 24.47 20.94 15.21
CA GLY A 82 23.44 20.74 14.20
C GLY A 82 22.21 20.02 14.76
N LEU A 83 22.41 18.98 15.59
CA LEU A 83 21.31 18.29 16.26
C LEU A 83 20.55 19.21 17.23
N VAL A 84 21.25 20.09 17.98
CA VAL A 84 20.60 21.10 18.84
C VAL A 84 19.76 22.04 18.01
N TYR A 85 20.25 22.52 16.86
CA TYR A 85 19.45 23.36 15.95
C TYR A 85 18.24 22.63 15.38
N GLN A 86 18.38 21.35 15.02
CA GLN A 86 17.28 20.52 14.54
C GLN A 86 16.18 20.35 15.61
N LEU A 87 16.57 20.15 16.88
CA LEU A 87 15.64 20.06 18.02
C LEU A 87 14.91 21.39 18.33
N GLN A 88 15.46 22.51 17.85
CA GLN A 88 14.85 23.85 17.91
C GLN A 88 14.07 24.20 16.63
N ASP A 89 13.85 23.24 15.70
CA ASP A 89 13.24 23.46 14.38
C ASP A 89 14.00 24.44 13.45
N ARG A 90 15.27 24.71 13.76
CA ARG A 90 16.18 25.57 12.98
C ARG A 90 16.91 24.77 11.91
N PHE A 91 16.16 24.16 11.00
CA PHE A 91 16.68 23.19 10.01
C PHE A 91 17.78 23.73 9.09
N SER A 92 17.70 24.98 8.68
CA SER A 92 18.72 25.59 7.79
C SER A 92 20.09 25.67 8.47
N GLU A 93 20.10 26.01 9.75
CA GLU A 93 21.32 26.10 10.56
C GLU A 93 21.84 24.70 10.89
N ALA A 94 20.95 23.76 11.22
CA ALA A 94 21.29 22.36 11.43
C ALA A 94 22.01 21.76 10.23
N MET A 95 21.45 21.88 9.04
CA MET A 95 22.06 21.41 7.80
C MET A 95 23.41 22.05 7.51
N THR A 96 23.59 23.31 7.89
CA THR A 96 24.88 24.00 7.73
C THR A 96 25.93 23.37 8.61
N GLU A 97 25.62 23.08 9.86
CA GLU A 97 26.55 22.46 10.80
C GLU A 97 26.84 21.00 10.45
N PHE A 98 25.82 20.22 10.00
CA PHE A 98 26.05 18.86 9.49
C PHE A 98 26.98 18.84 8.28
N ARG A 99 26.81 19.77 7.31
CA ARG A 99 27.73 19.89 6.16
C ARG A 99 29.15 20.26 6.60
N ARG A 100 29.32 21.12 7.62
CA ARG A 100 30.64 21.43 8.19
C ARG A 100 31.27 20.19 8.81
N ALA A 101 30.50 19.44 9.62
CA ALA A 101 30.95 18.17 10.20
C ALA A 101 31.45 17.20 9.12
N LEU A 102 30.68 17.03 8.04
CA LEU A 102 31.02 16.13 6.93
C LEU A 102 32.20 16.63 6.08
N LYS A 103 32.41 17.94 5.99
CA LYS A 103 33.61 18.50 5.34
C LYS A 103 34.89 18.14 6.10
N ILE A 104 34.80 18.07 7.42
CA ILE A 104 35.92 17.70 8.29
C ILE A 104 36.11 16.17 8.30
N LYS A 105 35.00 15.42 8.46
CA LYS A 105 34.96 13.96 8.57
C LYS A 105 33.80 13.40 7.75
N SER A 106 34.06 13.09 6.48
CA SER A 106 33.04 12.66 5.50
C SER A 106 32.29 11.37 5.89
N GLY A 107 32.96 10.45 6.64
CA GLY A 107 32.37 9.20 7.10
C GLY A 107 31.64 9.30 8.45
N LEU A 108 31.33 10.49 8.97
CA LEU A 108 30.62 10.64 10.24
C LEU A 108 29.14 10.22 10.08
N ALA A 109 28.83 8.99 10.52
CA ALA A 109 27.51 8.37 10.30
C ALA A 109 26.37 9.24 10.83
N GLY A 110 26.47 9.79 12.05
CA GLY A 110 25.44 10.64 12.64
C GLY A 110 25.15 11.89 11.81
N ALA A 111 26.18 12.59 11.31
CA ALA A 111 25.99 13.77 10.48
C ALA A 111 25.35 13.42 9.11
N ASN A 112 25.76 12.30 8.51
CA ASN A 112 25.12 11.78 7.30
C ASN A 112 23.66 11.41 7.57
N PHE A 113 23.35 10.73 8.67
CA PHE A 113 22.01 10.34 9.05
C PHE A 113 21.10 11.57 9.23
N PHE A 114 21.47 12.51 10.09
CA PHE A 114 20.65 13.69 10.36
C PHE A 114 20.45 14.58 9.13
N LEU A 115 21.49 14.76 8.32
CA LEU A 115 21.36 15.51 7.08
C LEU A 115 20.45 14.80 6.07
N GLY A 116 20.49 13.47 6.00
CA GLY A 116 19.57 12.66 5.22
C GLY A 116 18.12 12.83 5.69
N VAL A 117 17.88 12.79 7.00
CA VAL A 117 16.55 13.03 7.61
C VAL A 117 16.05 14.44 7.27
N ASP A 118 16.90 15.46 7.35
CA ASP A 118 16.50 16.83 7.01
C ASP A 118 16.12 16.96 5.53
N TYR A 119 16.84 16.30 4.63
CA TYR A 119 16.45 16.26 3.22
C TYR A 119 15.13 15.52 2.98
N CYS A 120 14.83 14.44 3.71
CA CYS A 120 13.50 13.80 3.68
C CYS A 120 12.41 14.79 4.08
N LYS A 121 12.61 15.53 5.17
CA LYS A 121 11.66 16.54 5.65
C LYS A 121 11.43 17.69 4.65
N LEU A 122 12.42 17.97 3.81
CA LEU A 122 12.31 18.97 2.75
C LEU A 122 11.72 18.40 1.43
N GLY A 123 11.41 17.09 1.37
CA GLY A 123 10.92 16.44 0.16
C GLY A 123 12.02 16.16 -0.88
N GLU A 124 13.30 16.30 -0.51
CA GLU A 124 14.44 16.14 -1.40
C GLU A 124 15.00 14.70 -1.36
N GLY A 125 14.15 13.69 -1.67
CA GLY A 125 14.44 12.26 -1.52
C GLY A 125 15.76 11.83 -2.16
N MET A 126 16.04 12.26 -3.40
CA MET A 126 17.28 11.90 -4.10
C MET A 126 18.56 12.35 -3.36
N LYS A 127 18.52 13.52 -2.70
CA LYS A 127 19.64 13.98 -1.87
C LYS A 127 19.73 13.18 -0.56
N ALA A 128 18.59 12.92 0.07
CA ALA A 128 18.51 12.12 1.29
C ALA A 128 19.12 10.73 1.11
N ILE A 129 18.80 10.03 0.00
CA ILE A 129 19.33 8.70 -0.33
C ILE A 129 20.86 8.66 -0.28
N ALA A 130 21.54 9.66 -0.84
CA ALA A 130 23.00 9.69 -0.89
C ALA A 130 23.62 9.71 0.53
N TYR A 131 23.08 10.55 1.41
CA TYR A 131 23.56 10.68 2.78
C TYR A 131 23.21 9.47 3.65
N LEU A 132 21.98 8.94 3.54
CA LEU A 132 21.56 7.76 4.31
C LEU A 132 22.35 6.51 3.89
N LYS A 133 22.63 6.32 2.59
CA LYS A 133 23.53 5.26 2.13
C LYS A 133 24.95 5.43 2.69
N ALA A 134 25.46 6.66 2.79
CA ALA A 134 26.75 6.92 3.41
C ALA A 134 26.77 6.58 4.92
N ALA A 135 25.69 6.86 5.65
CA ALA A 135 25.56 6.46 7.05
C ALA A 135 25.57 4.93 7.21
N LEU A 136 24.88 4.19 6.34
CA LEU A 136 24.83 2.73 6.36
C LEU A 136 26.17 2.05 6.04
N GLN A 137 27.11 2.72 5.38
CA GLN A 137 28.45 2.17 5.15
C GLN A 137 29.21 1.89 6.45
N THR A 138 28.92 2.67 7.49
CA THR A 138 29.58 2.53 8.81
C THR A 138 28.68 1.93 9.88
N GLU A 139 27.37 2.09 9.76
CA GLU A 139 26.37 1.66 10.75
C GLU A 139 25.25 0.82 10.08
N SER A 140 25.63 -0.27 9.42
CA SER A 140 24.70 -1.12 8.64
C SER A 140 23.62 -1.84 9.48
N ASN A 141 23.82 -1.97 10.79
CA ASN A 141 22.92 -2.70 11.70
C ASN A 141 21.91 -1.77 12.42
N ARG A 142 21.75 -0.55 11.96
CA ARG A 142 20.80 0.42 12.53
C ARG A 142 19.49 0.43 11.74
N PRO A 143 18.38 -0.11 12.29
CA PRO A 143 17.10 -0.20 11.59
C PRO A 143 16.51 1.18 11.26
N ASP A 144 16.72 2.19 12.12
CA ASP A 144 16.26 3.56 11.91
C ASP A 144 16.89 4.21 10.65
N ILE A 145 18.16 3.91 10.33
CA ILE A 145 18.76 4.41 9.10
C ILE A 145 18.14 3.75 7.87
N TRP A 146 17.85 2.44 7.95
CA TRP A 146 17.16 1.72 6.88
C TRP A 146 15.73 2.26 6.67
N LEU A 147 15.00 2.53 7.76
CA LEU A 147 13.66 3.12 7.69
C LEU A 147 13.67 4.47 6.97
N TRP A 148 14.60 5.37 7.36
CA TRP A 148 14.72 6.67 6.70
C TRP A 148 15.20 6.56 5.24
N LEU A 149 16.02 5.56 4.91
CA LEU A 149 16.40 5.30 3.53
C LEU A 149 15.19 4.87 2.70
N ALA A 150 14.33 3.99 3.23
CA ALA A 150 13.09 3.61 2.57
C ALA A 150 12.16 4.83 2.36
N THR A 151 11.98 5.67 3.39
CA THR A 151 11.23 6.93 3.29
C THR A 151 11.82 7.87 2.22
N ALA A 152 13.15 7.98 2.13
CA ALA A 152 13.81 8.79 1.11
C ALA A 152 13.56 8.26 -0.31
N GLN A 153 13.53 6.94 -0.47
CA GLN A 153 13.25 6.27 -1.74
C GLN A 153 11.79 6.42 -2.14
N GLU A 154 10.86 6.35 -1.18
CA GLU A 154 9.45 6.68 -1.40
C GLU A 154 9.27 8.11 -1.91
N ILE A 155 9.89 9.09 -1.24
CA ILE A 155 9.87 10.51 -1.67
C ILE A 155 10.44 10.69 -3.09
N ALA A 156 11.47 9.90 -3.43
CA ALA A 156 12.08 9.90 -4.75
C ALA A 156 11.30 9.09 -5.80
N ALA A 157 10.18 8.46 -5.42
CA ALA A 157 9.39 7.53 -6.22
C ALA A 157 10.21 6.32 -6.76
N ASP A 158 11.28 5.93 -6.07
CA ASP A 158 12.09 4.74 -6.35
C ASP A 158 11.58 3.54 -5.54
N PHE A 159 10.36 3.09 -5.84
CA PHE A 159 9.66 2.06 -5.07
C PHE A 159 10.31 0.68 -5.16
N GLN A 160 11.03 0.38 -6.24
CA GLN A 160 11.80 -0.86 -6.34
C GLN A 160 12.95 -0.89 -5.31
N ALA A 161 13.71 0.20 -5.22
CA ALA A 161 14.78 0.29 -4.23
C ALA A 161 14.21 0.34 -2.80
N GLU A 162 13.05 0.97 -2.59
CA GLU A 162 12.34 1.02 -1.31
C GLU A 162 12.02 -0.40 -0.80
N VAL A 163 11.45 -1.28 -1.64
CA VAL A 163 11.15 -2.67 -1.29
C VAL A 163 12.41 -3.42 -0.87
N VAL A 164 13.49 -3.30 -1.65
CA VAL A 164 14.79 -3.94 -1.30
C VAL A 164 15.30 -3.45 0.05
N THR A 165 15.18 -2.16 0.31
CA THR A 165 15.61 -1.53 1.58
C THR A 165 14.77 -2.02 2.76
N LEU A 166 13.44 -2.11 2.59
CA LEU A 166 12.51 -2.58 3.61
C LEU A 166 12.72 -4.06 3.93
N HIS A 167 12.97 -4.91 2.93
CA HIS A 167 13.34 -6.30 3.16
C HIS A 167 14.63 -6.41 3.98
N ARG A 168 15.62 -5.55 3.71
CA ARG A 168 16.87 -5.54 4.49
C ARG A 168 16.62 -5.10 5.93
N ALA A 169 15.77 -4.10 6.15
CA ALA A 169 15.38 -3.66 7.49
C ALA A 169 14.62 -4.76 8.25
N LEU A 170 13.70 -5.46 7.59
CA LEU A 170 12.94 -6.57 8.16
C LEU A 170 13.81 -7.81 8.48
N GLN A 171 14.98 -7.99 7.84
CA GLN A 171 15.94 -9.00 8.28
C GLN A 171 16.52 -8.68 9.67
N LEU A 172 16.58 -7.40 10.06
CA LEU A 172 17.04 -6.98 11.38
C LEU A 172 15.90 -6.96 12.40
N GLN A 173 14.70 -6.63 11.98
CA GLN A 173 13.49 -6.54 12.81
C GLN A 173 12.29 -7.16 12.07
N PRO A 174 12.11 -8.50 12.12
CA PRO A 174 11.11 -9.22 11.29
C PRO A 174 9.65 -8.88 11.56
N GLU A 175 9.34 -8.40 12.78
CA GLU A 175 7.96 -8.11 13.23
C GLU A 175 7.73 -6.60 13.46
N ASP A 176 8.61 -5.75 12.92
CA ASP A 176 8.43 -4.30 13.04
C ASP A 176 7.23 -3.84 12.22
N ILE A 177 6.21 -3.33 12.93
CA ILE A 177 4.91 -2.94 12.34
C ILE A 177 5.02 -1.75 11.40
N ASP A 178 5.96 -0.82 11.63
CA ASP A 178 6.19 0.31 10.73
C ASP A 178 6.80 -0.16 9.41
N LEU A 179 7.78 -1.07 9.47
CA LEU A 179 8.42 -1.63 8.28
C LEU A 179 7.44 -2.48 7.47
N LEU A 180 6.61 -3.30 8.12
CA LEU A 180 5.59 -4.12 7.46
C LEU A 180 4.52 -3.26 6.78
N TYR A 181 4.05 -2.21 7.44
CA TYR A 181 3.12 -1.23 6.88
C TYR A 181 3.69 -0.54 5.62
N LEU A 182 4.93 -0.06 5.71
CA LEU A 182 5.60 0.59 4.56
C LEU A 182 5.84 -0.39 3.41
N LEU A 183 6.21 -1.65 3.70
CA LEU A 183 6.41 -2.67 2.68
C LEU A 183 5.11 -2.97 1.91
N GLY A 184 3.99 -3.11 2.63
CA GLY A 184 2.68 -3.29 1.99
C GLY A 184 2.36 -2.15 1.03
N HIS A 185 2.51 -0.90 1.48
CA HIS A 185 2.26 0.27 0.63
C HIS A 185 3.26 0.45 -0.51
N ALA A 186 4.53 0.04 -0.33
CA ALA A 186 5.51 0.05 -1.42
C ALA A 186 5.09 -0.91 -2.54
N TYR A 187 4.61 -2.11 -2.18
CA TYR A 187 4.07 -3.05 -3.15
C TYR A 187 2.79 -2.55 -3.82
N GLU A 188 1.86 -1.92 -3.09
CA GLU A 188 0.68 -1.29 -3.70
C GLU A 188 1.05 -0.23 -4.74
N ARG A 189 2.06 0.61 -4.45
CA ARG A 189 2.54 1.62 -5.40
C ARG A 189 3.12 0.99 -6.66
N LEU A 190 3.93 -0.06 -6.52
CA LEU A 190 4.45 -0.83 -7.65
C LEU A 190 3.33 -1.48 -8.47
N GLY A 191 2.34 -2.06 -7.81
CA GLY A 191 1.16 -2.62 -8.46
C GLY A 191 0.40 -1.57 -9.28
N LYS A 192 0.14 -0.40 -8.69
CA LYS A 192 -0.50 0.73 -9.39
C LYS A 192 0.31 1.23 -10.59
N GLN A 193 1.66 1.22 -10.51
CA GLN A 193 2.50 1.57 -11.66
C GLN A 193 2.36 0.56 -12.80
N GLU A 194 2.33 -0.75 -12.50
CA GLU A 194 2.16 -1.78 -13.52
C GLU A 194 0.76 -1.75 -14.15
N VAL A 195 -0.29 -1.49 -13.36
CA VAL A 195 -1.66 -1.29 -13.88
C VAL A 195 -1.69 -0.09 -14.85
N ALA A 196 -1.17 1.05 -14.44
CA ALA A 196 -1.13 2.25 -15.29
C ALA A 196 -0.26 2.03 -16.56
N HIS A 197 0.81 1.25 -16.44
CA HIS A 197 1.63 0.86 -17.59
C HIS A 197 0.86 -0.04 -18.56
N LEU A 198 0.16 -1.05 -18.05
CA LEU A 198 -0.67 -1.94 -18.87
C LEU A 198 -1.80 -1.18 -19.57
N GLU A 199 -2.49 -0.30 -18.86
CA GLU A 199 -3.55 0.53 -19.41
C GLU A 199 -3.06 1.40 -20.56
N LYS A 200 -1.88 2.00 -20.42
CA LYS A 200 -1.25 2.81 -21.47
C LYS A 200 -0.74 1.97 -22.64
N LEU A 201 -0.19 0.78 -22.36
CA LEU A 201 0.41 -0.10 -23.37
C LEU A 201 -0.63 -0.80 -24.24
N ALA A 202 -1.70 -1.29 -23.62
CA ALA A 202 -2.70 -2.15 -24.27
C ALA A 202 -4.12 -1.86 -23.74
N PRO A 203 -4.66 -0.65 -23.97
CA PRO A 203 -6.00 -0.28 -23.51
C PRO A 203 -7.06 -1.21 -24.12
N GLY A 204 -8.00 -1.69 -23.31
CA GLY A 204 -9.07 -2.61 -23.75
C GLY A 204 -8.57 -4.01 -24.14
N SER A 205 -7.32 -4.36 -23.88
CA SER A 205 -6.83 -5.73 -24.06
C SER A 205 -7.47 -6.68 -23.04
N SER A 206 -7.47 -7.99 -23.36
CA SER A 206 -7.96 -9.02 -22.44
C SER A 206 -7.33 -8.92 -21.03
N ARG A 207 -6.04 -8.59 -20.91
CA ARG A 207 -5.37 -8.44 -19.63
C ARG A 207 -5.79 -7.17 -18.89
N ASN A 208 -6.01 -6.06 -19.63
CA ASN A 208 -6.52 -4.83 -19.01
C ASN A 208 -7.95 -5.03 -18.48
N GLU A 209 -8.83 -5.62 -19.29
CA GLU A 209 -10.20 -5.96 -18.88
C GLU A 209 -10.22 -6.93 -17.69
N GLN A 210 -9.29 -7.90 -17.66
CA GLN A 210 -9.15 -8.85 -16.55
C GLN A 210 -8.75 -8.15 -15.25
N LEU A 211 -7.76 -7.24 -15.25
CA LEU A 211 -7.40 -6.47 -14.07
C LEU A 211 -8.53 -5.57 -13.57
N LEU A 212 -9.28 -4.95 -14.48
CA LEU A 212 -10.47 -4.18 -14.11
C LEU A 212 -11.53 -5.07 -13.46
N ALA A 213 -11.78 -6.26 -14.01
CA ALA A 213 -12.71 -7.22 -13.43
C ALA A 213 -12.30 -7.66 -12.02
N GLU A 214 -11.02 -7.94 -11.82
CA GLU A 214 -10.44 -8.32 -10.51
C GLU A 214 -10.56 -7.17 -9.51
N SER A 215 -10.31 -5.92 -9.94
CA SER A 215 -10.46 -4.73 -9.10
C SER A 215 -11.92 -4.54 -8.64
N TYR A 216 -12.89 -4.68 -9.55
CA TYR A 216 -14.31 -4.64 -9.18
C TYR A 216 -14.70 -5.80 -8.26
N ALA A 217 -14.16 -6.99 -8.51
CA ALA A 217 -14.41 -8.16 -7.65
C ALA A 217 -13.89 -7.96 -6.22
N SER A 218 -12.72 -7.34 -6.05
CA SER A 218 -12.15 -7.04 -4.72
C SER A 218 -12.99 -6.01 -3.95
N SER A 219 -13.72 -5.16 -4.66
CA SER A 219 -14.66 -4.18 -4.07
C SER A 219 -16.09 -4.74 -3.91
N ASN A 220 -16.32 -6.03 -4.14
CA ASN A 220 -17.63 -6.69 -4.15
C ASN A 220 -18.62 -6.13 -5.20
N GLU A 221 -18.10 -5.44 -6.20
CA GLU A 221 -18.91 -4.93 -7.33
C GLU A 221 -19.09 -6.02 -8.40
N TRP A 222 -19.76 -7.12 -8.02
CA TRP A 222 -19.90 -8.31 -8.86
C TRP A 222 -20.45 -8.05 -10.27
N PRO A 223 -21.48 -7.19 -10.47
CA PRO A 223 -21.98 -6.91 -11.82
C PRO A 223 -20.93 -6.30 -12.74
N SER A 224 -20.15 -5.33 -12.25
CA SER A 224 -19.07 -4.70 -13.00
C SER A 224 -17.96 -5.70 -13.31
N ALA A 225 -17.58 -6.52 -12.34
CA ALA A 225 -16.58 -7.58 -12.52
C ALA A 225 -17.00 -8.57 -13.62
N VAL A 226 -18.26 -9.03 -13.64
CA VAL A 226 -18.79 -9.94 -14.68
C VAL A 226 -18.68 -9.31 -16.06
N ILE A 227 -19.06 -8.02 -16.22
CA ILE A 227 -18.97 -7.32 -17.52
C ILE A 227 -17.52 -7.30 -18.02
N HIS A 228 -16.58 -6.95 -17.17
CA HIS A 228 -15.18 -6.84 -17.57
C HIS A 228 -14.56 -8.21 -17.87
N PHE A 229 -14.89 -9.29 -17.13
CA PHE A 229 -14.47 -10.64 -17.52
C PHE A 229 -15.08 -11.08 -18.85
N GLN A 230 -16.32 -10.74 -19.14
CA GLN A 230 -16.94 -10.99 -20.44
C GLN A 230 -16.23 -10.23 -21.57
N ASN A 231 -15.86 -8.97 -21.35
CA ASN A 231 -15.05 -8.19 -22.30
C ASN A 231 -13.68 -8.84 -22.52
N ALA A 232 -13.03 -9.31 -21.44
CA ALA A 232 -11.75 -10.03 -21.54
C ALA A 232 -11.87 -11.29 -22.39
N LEU A 233 -12.97 -12.05 -22.25
CA LEU A 233 -13.25 -13.24 -23.07
C LEU A 233 -13.55 -12.87 -24.54
N VAL A 234 -14.24 -11.75 -24.81
CA VAL A 234 -14.46 -11.25 -26.16
C VAL A 234 -13.11 -10.89 -26.82
N ALA A 235 -12.23 -10.22 -26.10
CA ALA A 235 -10.90 -9.83 -26.60
C ALA A 235 -9.98 -11.05 -26.80
N SER A 236 -10.10 -12.10 -25.99
CA SER A 236 -9.28 -13.31 -26.07
C SER A 236 -10.07 -14.56 -25.68
N PRO A 237 -10.90 -15.10 -26.59
CA PRO A 237 -11.83 -16.20 -26.27
C PRO A 237 -11.15 -17.50 -25.82
N ASN A 238 -9.88 -17.71 -26.18
CA ASN A 238 -9.13 -18.94 -25.90
C ASN A 238 -8.13 -18.79 -24.75
N ARG A 239 -8.14 -17.67 -24.02
CA ARG A 239 -7.20 -17.48 -22.90
C ARG A 239 -7.56 -18.41 -21.76
N ALA A 240 -6.58 -19.22 -21.35
CA ALA A 240 -6.72 -20.14 -20.23
C ALA A 240 -7.01 -19.38 -18.91
N GLY A 241 -7.86 -19.95 -18.07
CA GLY A 241 -8.20 -19.43 -16.75
C GLY A 241 -9.33 -18.40 -16.71
N LEU A 242 -9.63 -17.68 -17.83
CA LEU A 242 -10.66 -16.63 -17.82
C LEU A 242 -12.06 -17.15 -17.49
N HIS A 243 -12.44 -18.33 -18.01
CA HIS A 243 -13.72 -18.95 -17.68
C HIS A 243 -13.76 -19.36 -16.20
N ALA A 244 -12.64 -19.83 -15.62
CA ALA A 244 -12.56 -20.14 -14.20
C ALA A 244 -12.77 -18.88 -13.33
N GLU A 245 -12.12 -17.77 -13.67
CA GLU A 245 -12.24 -16.51 -12.94
C GLU A 245 -13.64 -15.89 -13.06
N LEU A 246 -14.22 -15.89 -14.27
CA LEU A 246 -15.63 -15.48 -14.45
C LEU A 246 -16.57 -16.37 -13.64
N GLY A 247 -16.33 -17.68 -13.61
CA GLY A 247 -17.09 -18.63 -12.81
C GLY A 247 -17.01 -18.32 -11.31
N GLU A 248 -15.84 -17.98 -10.79
CA GLU A 248 -15.69 -17.57 -9.38
C GLU A 248 -16.49 -16.31 -9.05
N VAL A 249 -16.41 -15.28 -9.88
CA VAL A 249 -17.18 -14.04 -9.67
C VAL A 249 -18.67 -14.29 -9.74
N LEU A 250 -19.12 -15.13 -10.68
CA LEU A 250 -20.53 -15.52 -10.76
C LEU A 250 -20.99 -16.31 -9.53
N LEU A 251 -20.11 -17.17 -8.99
CA LEU A 251 -20.41 -17.95 -7.78
C LEU A 251 -20.57 -17.02 -6.57
N ARG A 252 -19.68 -16.07 -6.40
CA ARG A 252 -19.77 -15.04 -5.34
C ARG A 252 -20.99 -14.12 -5.52
N ALA A 253 -21.38 -13.84 -6.77
CA ALA A 253 -22.61 -13.10 -7.09
C ALA A 253 -23.89 -13.92 -6.88
N GLY A 254 -23.79 -15.17 -6.36
CA GLY A 254 -24.93 -16.06 -6.15
C GLY A 254 -25.50 -16.70 -7.42
N LYS A 255 -24.86 -16.49 -8.59
CA LYS A 255 -25.29 -17.02 -9.89
C LYS A 255 -24.75 -18.43 -10.13
N VAL A 256 -25.07 -19.37 -9.23
CA VAL A 256 -24.45 -20.72 -9.14
C VAL A 256 -24.52 -21.50 -10.46
N ASN A 257 -25.71 -21.50 -11.12
CA ASN A 257 -25.89 -22.20 -12.40
C ASN A 257 -25.01 -21.63 -13.53
N GLN A 258 -24.81 -20.31 -13.54
CA GLN A 258 -23.94 -19.67 -14.51
C GLN A 258 -22.48 -19.98 -14.23
N ALA A 259 -22.08 -19.95 -12.96
CA ALA A 259 -20.73 -20.32 -12.51
C ALA A 259 -20.35 -21.74 -12.95
N ILE A 260 -21.24 -22.72 -12.73
CA ILE A 260 -21.00 -24.10 -13.16
C ILE A 260 -20.79 -24.19 -14.69
N ARG A 261 -21.58 -23.45 -15.48
CA ARG A 261 -21.40 -23.43 -16.95
C ARG A 261 -20.02 -22.88 -17.34
N GLU A 262 -19.54 -21.84 -16.67
CA GLU A 262 -18.22 -21.28 -16.96
C GLU A 262 -17.10 -22.26 -16.55
N PHE A 263 -17.21 -22.89 -15.38
CA PHE A 263 -16.25 -23.94 -14.98
C PHE A 263 -16.26 -25.14 -15.96
N ASP A 264 -17.44 -25.51 -16.48
CA ASP A 264 -17.55 -26.53 -17.52
C ASP A 264 -16.88 -26.13 -18.84
N GLN A 265 -16.89 -24.83 -19.20
CA GLN A 265 -16.17 -24.31 -20.36
C GLN A 265 -14.66 -24.44 -20.18
N GLU A 266 -14.15 -24.03 -19.00
CA GLU A 266 -12.72 -24.17 -18.69
C GLU A 266 -12.29 -25.64 -18.70
N LEU A 267 -13.05 -26.51 -18.03
CA LEU A 267 -12.71 -27.95 -17.93
C LEU A 267 -12.84 -28.72 -19.25
N ARG A 268 -13.55 -28.20 -20.25
CA ARG A 268 -13.51 -28.75 -21.63
C ARG A 268 -12.19 -28.44 -22.31
N ARG A 269 -11.53 -27.35 -21.98
CA ARG A 269 -10.25 -26.90 -22.53
C ARG A 269 -9.08 -27.46 -21.75
N ASP A 270 -9.16 -27.34 -20.44
CA ASP A 270 -8.18 -27.87 -19.49
C ASP A 270 -8.88 -28.76 -18.46
N PRO A 271 -8.97 -30.09 -18.73
CA PRO A 271 -9.55 -31.03 -17.77
C PRO A 271 -8.79 -31.12 -16.44
N GLY A 272 -7.56 -30.57 -16.37
CA GLY A 272 -6.71 -30.53 -15.18
C GLY A 272 -6.80 -29.24 -14.39
N SER A 273 -7.63 -28.26 -14.79
CA SER A 273 -7.78 -26.99 -14.08
C SER A 273 -8.24 -27.20 -12.64
N LEU A 274 -7.28 -27.14 -11.70
CA LEU A 274 -7.54 -27.31 -10.27
C LEU A 274 -8.57 -26.33 -9.76
N ARG A 275 -8.40 -25.02 -10.11
CA ARG A 275 -9.33 -23.96 -9.73
C ARG A 275 -10.76 -24.30 -10.16
N SER A 276 -10.95 -24.70 -11.42
CA SER A 276 -12.29 -25.04 -11.93
C SER A 276 -12.88 -26.28 -11.27
N LEU A 277 -12.07 -27.31 -11.00
CA LEU A 277 -12.53 -28.51 -10.28
C LEU A 277 -12.97 -28.15 -8.87
N VAL A 278 -12.14 -27.44 -8.12
CA VAL A 278 -12.42 -27.09 -6.72
C VAL A 278 -13.68 -26.21 -6.63
N ARG A 279 -13.75 -25.15 -7.46
CA ARG A 279 -14.89 -24.20 -7.41
C ARG A 279 -16.18 -24.77 -8.01
N ARG A 280 -16.11 -25.68 -8.99
CA ARG A 280 -17.31 -26.39 -9.46
C ARG A 280 -17.83 -27.37 -8.41
N GLY A 281 -16.93 -28.04 -7.69
CA GLY A 281 -17.28 -28.88 -6.54
C GLY A 281 -17.99 -28.06 -5.44
N GLU A 282 -17.45 -26.87 -5.10
CA GLU A 282 -18.08 -25.92 -4.18
C GLU A 282 -19.46 -25.49 -4.69
N ALA A 283 -19.58 -25.08 -5.96
CA ALA A 283 -20.85 -24.69 -6.56
C ALA A 283 -21.91 -25.79 -6.51
N ARG A 284 -21.51 -27.03 -6.74
CA ARG A 284 -22.39 -28.20 -6.64
C ARG A 284 -22.81 -28.53 -5.22
N LEU A 285 -21.91 -28.31 -4.25
CA LEU A 285 -22.24 -28.43 -2.82
C LEU A 285 -23.29 -27.37 -2.42
N ILE A 286 -23.16 -26.14 -2.92
CA ILE A 286 -24.15 -25.07 -2.73
C ILE A 286 -25.53 -25.47 -3.29
N GLN A 287 -25.56 -26.26 -4.36
CA GLN A 287 -26.80 -26.85 -4.89
C GLN A 287 -27.30 -28.08 -4.11
N GLU A 288 -26.74 -28.41 -2.97
CA GLU A 288 -27.02 -29.61 -2.19
C GLU A 288 -26.75 -30.94 -2.97
N ASN A 289 -25.94 -30.87 -4.02
CA ASN A 289 -25.61 -32.03 -4.87
C ASN A 289 -24.23 -32.61 -4.52
N VAL A 290 -24.18 -33.34 -3.39
CA VAL A 290 -22.96 -33.98 -2.87
C VAL A 290 -22.38 -34.99 -3.87
N ASP A 291 -23.25 -35.80 -4.50
CA ASP A 291 -22.81 -36.85 -5.43
C ASP A 291 -22.10 -36.30 -6.67
N ALA A 292 -22.45 -35.09 -7.10
CA ALA A 292 -21.77 -34.42 -8.19
C ALA A 292 -20.53 -33.62 -7.72
N SER A 293 -20.50 -33.16 -6.47
CA SER A 293 -19.38 -32.39 -5.89
C SER A 293 -18.14 -33.26 -5.66
N LEU A 294 -18.29 -34.43 -5.02
CA LEU A 294 -17.17 -35.27 -4.60
C LEU A 294 -16.25 -35.73 -5.75
N PRO A 295 -16.75 -36.12 -6.94
CA PRO A 295 -15.87 -36.50 -8.06
C PRO A 295 -14.94 -35.37 -8.54
N ASP A 296 -15.39 -34.12 -8.45
CA ASP A 296 -14.55 -32.96 -8.79
C ASP A 296 -13.41 -32.81 -7.79
N TRP A 297 -13.69 -32.90 -6.51
CA TRP A 297 -12.68 -32.77 -5.47
C TRP A 297 -11.77 -34.00 -5.40
N GLU A 298 -12.27 -35.21 -5.65
CA GLU A 298 -11.43 -36.42 -5.76
C GLU A 298 -10.41 -36.26 -6.89
N LYS A 299 -10.85 -35.71 -8.04
CA LYS A 299 -9.96 -35.44 -9.15
C LYS A 299 -8.94 -34.34 -8.81
N ALA A 300 -9.36 -33.27 -8.13
CA ALA A 300 -8.48 -32.18 -7.71
C ALA A 300 -7.39 -32.68 -6.73
N ILE A 301 -7.78 -33.45 -5.71
CA ILE A 301 -6.86 -34.10 -4.76
C ILE A 301 -5.85 -35.00 -5.50
N GLY A 302 -6.32 -35.76 -6.49
CA GLY A 302 -5.47 -36.65 -7.30
C GLY A 302 -4.45 -35.90 -8.17
N ILE A 303 -4.68 -34.62 -8.48
CA ILE A 303 -3.75 -33.75 -9.20
C ILE A 303 -2.75 -33.13 -8.22
N ASP A 304 -3.23 -32.38 -7.23
CA ASP A 304 -2.41 -31.71 -6.21
C ASP A 304 -3.23 -31.42 -4.95
N VAL A 305 -3.05 -32.23 -3.91
CA VAL A 305 -3.78 -32.11 -2.66
C VAL A 305 -3.49 -30.81 -1.93
N GLU A 306 -2.24 -30.38 -1.95
CA GLU A 306 -1.77 -29.16 -1.28
C GLU A 306 -2.43 -27.91 -1.84
N GLN A 307 -2.46 -27.82 -3.18
CA GLN A 307 -3.12 -26.71 -3.86
C GLN A 307 -4.65 -26.77 -3.72
N THR A 308 -5.22 -27.95 -3.69
CA THR A 308 -6.67 -28.15 -3.46
C THR A 308 -7.08 -27.63 -2.09
N GLU A 309 -6.33 -27.96 -1.02
CA GLU A 309 -6.54 -27.45 0.33
C GLU A 309 -6.41 -25.92 0.39
N ARG A 310 -5.41 -25.36 -0.28
CA ARG A 310 -5.20 -23.91 -0.34
C ARG A 310 -6.36 -23.18 -1.03
N LEU A 311 -6.82 -23.68 -2.18
CA LEU A 311 -7.96 -23.11 -2.91
C LEU A 311 -9.25 -23.12 -2.09
N LEU A 312 -9.41 -24.07 -1.15
CA LEU A 312 -10.52 -24.12 -0.22
C LEU A 312 -10.30 -23.32 1.08
N GLY A 313 -9.15 -22.66 1.23
CA GLY A 313 -8.82 -21.86 2.41
C GLY A 313 -8.39 -22.67 3.63
N LEU A 314 -8.14 -23.97 3.50
CA LEU A 314 -7.87 -24.88 4.62
C LEU A 314 -6.43 -24.78 5.19
N ARG A 315 -5.53 -24.08 4.54
CA ARG A 315 -4.12 -23.94 4.97
C ARG A 315 -3.79 -22.63 5.68
N GLU A 316 -4.60 -21.62 5.49
CA GLU A 316 -4.42 -20.29 6.08
C GLU A 316 -5.67 -19.98 6.89
N ALA A 317 -5.66 -20.34 8.19
CA ALA A 317 -6.81 -20.15 9.07
C ALA A 317 -7.33 -18.70 9.03
N GLY A 318 -8.61 -18.54 8.71
CA GLY A 318 -9.31 -17.26 8.76
C GLY A 318 -9.32 -16.43 7.48
N PHE A 319 -8.76 -16.90 6.36
CA PHE A 319 -8.70 -16.15 5.09
C PHE A 319 -9.22 -16.93 3.86
N GLY A 320 -10.04 -17.93 4.09
CA GLY A 320 -10.71 -18.66 3.00
C GLY A 320 -11.67 -17.76 2.24
N ASP A 321 -11.38 -17.54 0.97
CA ASP A 321 -12.18 -16.75 0.03
C ASP A 321 -13.41 -17.57 -0.42
N SER A 322 -14.29 -17.92 0.53
CA SER A 322 -15.43 -18.78 0.25
C SER A 322 -16.65 -17.99 -0.21
N ALA A 323 -17.29 -18.47 -1.28
CA ALA A 323 -18.59 -17.94 -1.71
C ALA A 323 -19.70 -18.21 -0.69
N LEU A 324 -19.52 -19.15 0.26
CA LEU A 324 -20.55 -19.48 1.27
C LEU A 324 -20.85 -18.33 2.21
N GLU A 325 -19.86 -17.49 2.57
CA GLU A 325 -20.09 -16.35 3.46
C GLU A 325 -21.08 -15.32 2.89
N GLN A 326 -21.17 -15.25 1.57
CA GLN A 326 -22.03 -14.30 0.86
C GLN A 326 -23.43 -14.85 0.56
N LEU A 327 -23.68 -16.12 0.89
CA LEU A 327 -24.96 -16.74 0.68
C LEU A 327 -25.97 -16.37 1.79
N PRO A 328 -27.29 -16.37 1.47
CA PRO A 328 -28.35 -16.23 2.46
C PRO A 328 -28.22 -17.27 3.57
N GLU A 329 -28.50 -16.87 4.82
CA GLU A 329 -28.38 -17.71 6.00
C GLU A 329 -29.10 -19.07 5.86
N ALA A 330 -30.33 -19.05 5.31
CA ALA A 330 -31.09 -20.26 5.04
C ALA A 330 -30.38 -21.25 4.09
N THR A 331 -29.60 -20.75 3.14
CA THR A 331 -28.79 -21.60 2.24
C THR A 331 -27.59 -22.16 2.97
N ARG A 332 -26.92 -21.33 3.78
CA ARG A 332 -25.79 -21.78 4.63
C ARG A 332 -26.20 -22.90 5.59
N GLU A 333 -27.35 -22.77 6.28
CA GLU A 333 -27.89 -23.80 7.17
C GLU A 333 -28.17 -25.13 6.46
N LYS A 334 -28.67 -25.08 5.21
CA LYS A 334 -28.92 -26.28 4.41
C LYS A 334 -27.61 -27.00 4.06
N ILE A 335 -26.59 -26.25 3.63
CA ILE A 335 -25.27 -26.80 3.29
C ILE A 335 -24.61 -27.43 4.53
N GLN A 336 -24.75 -26.81 5.70
CA GLN A 336 -24.24 -27.37 6.96
C GLN A 336 -24.86 -28.72 7.31
N LYS A 337 -26.15 -28.94 6.98
CA LYS A 337 -26.81 -30.24 7.22
C LYS A 337 -26.24 -31.38 6.36
N LEU A 338 -25.60 -31.08 5.25
CA LEU A 338 -24.92 -32.07 4.40
C LEU A 338 -23.73 -32.75 5.12
N GLY A 339 -23.22 -32.16 6.19
CA GLY A 339 -22.17 -32.77 7.02
C GLY A 339 -22.51 -34.14 7.52
N GLY A 340 -23.80 -34.41 7.87
CA GLY A 340 -24.27 -35.73 8.29
C GLY A 340 -24.17 -36.80 7.20
N ASP A 341 -24.46 -36.43 5.95
CA ASP A 341 -24.35 -37.36 4.83
C ASP A 341 -22.87 -37.63 4.45
N LEU A 342 -22.02 -36.61 4.60
CA LEU A 342 -20.58 -36.70 4.31
C LEU A 342 -19.85 -37.58 5.35
N GLN A 343 -20.23 -37.52 6.65
CA GLN A 343 -19.62 -38.33 7.71
C GLN A 343 -19.75 -39.86 7.49
N ASN A 344 -20.73 -40.28 6.70
CA ASN A 344 -20.92 -41.69 6.35
C ASN A 344 -20.10 -42.14 5.13
N ARG A 345 -19.30 -41.26 4.53
CA ARG A 345 -18.51 -41.52 3.33
C ARG A 345 -17.02 -41.50 3.67
N ASP A 346 -16.36 -42.65 3.52
CA ASP A 346 -14.93 -42.80 3.77
C ASP A 346 -14.13 -42.57 2.47
N SER A 347 -14.01 -41.29 2.05
CA SER A 347 -13.19 -40.87 0.90
C SER A 347 -12.44 -39.59 1.20
N SER A 348 -11.26 -39.40 0.56
CA SER A 348 -10.48 -38.17 0.69
C SER A 348 -11.29 -36.92 0.34
N ALA A 349 -12.15 -37.00 -0.68
CA ALA A 349 -13.03 -35.91 -1.06
C ALA A 349 -14.12 -35.62 -0.02
N ALA A 350 -14.66 -36.63 0.64
CA ALA A 350 -15.64 -36.43 1.73
C ALA A 350 -14.99 -35.77 2.95
N HIS A 351 -13.81 -36.20 3.34
CA HIS A 351 -13.03 -35.55 4.40
C HIS A 351 -12.67 -34.09 4.03
N LEU A 352 -12.32 -33.82 2.79
CA LEU A 352 -12.07 -32.47 2.31
C LEU A 352 -13.32 -31.59 2.39
N ALA A 353 -14.50 -32.13 2.03
CA ALA A 353 -15.77 -31.45 2.13
C ALA A 353 -16.13 -31.15 3.61
N LEU A 354 -15.90 -32.11 4.51
CA LEU A 354 -16.08 -31.90 5.96
C LEU A 354 -15.12 -30.84 6.50
N ALA A 355 -13.85 -30.86 6.07
CA ALA A 355 -12.88 -29.84 6.45
C ALA A 355 -13.34 -28.44 6.00
N PHE A 356 -13.77 -28.31 4.75
CA PHE A 356 -14.29 -27.07 4.21
C PHE A 356 -15.52 -26.55 4.98
N LEU A 357 -16.50 -27.42 5.29
CA LEU A 357 -17.66 -27.06 6.09
C LEU A 357 -17.29 -26.66 7.52
N ALA A 358 -16.33 -27.34 8.14
CA ALA A 358 -15.84 -27.03 9.47
C ALA A 358 -15.15 -25.66 9.52
N GLU A 359 -14.33 -25.33 8.50
CA GLU A 359 -13.69 -24.02 8.35
C GLU A 359 -14.73 -22.91 8.26
N GLN A 360 -15.76 -23.07 7.40
CA GLN A 360 -16.83 -22.11 7.24
C GLN A 360 -17.67 -21.89 8.53
N ASN A 361 -17.63 -22.83 9.46
CA ASN A 361 -18.29 -22.73 10.77
C ASN A 361 -17.36 -22.21 11.88
N GLY A 362 -16.14 -21.82 11.55
CA GLY A 362 -15.12 -21.40 12.51
C GLY A 362 -14.60 -22.55 13.41
N ASN A 363 -14.85 -23.81 13.04
CA ASN A 363 -14.34 -24.97 13.76
C ASN A 363 -13.00 -25.43 13.18
N PHE A 364 -11.97 -24.60 13.36
CA PHE A 364 -10.64 -24.79 12.79
C PHE A 364 -9.97 -26.12 13.24
N SER A 365 -10.26 -26.59 14.45
CA SER A 365 -9.70 -27.85 14.93
C SER A 365 -10.25 -29.05 14.16
N GLN A 366 -11.54 -29.06 13.89
CA GLN A 366 -12.17 -30.11 13.07
C GLN A 366 -11.71 -29.99 11.61
N ALA A 367 -11.64 -28.76 11.06
CA ALA A 367 -11.16 -28.53 9.70
C ALA A 367 -9.75 -29.10 9.49
N ALA A 368 -8.82 -28.83 10.42
CA ALA A 368 -7.45 -29.35 10.37
C ALA A 368 -7.41 -30.88 10.46
N THR A 369 -8.28 -31.47 11.29
CA THR A 369 -8.36 -32.95 11.46
C THR A 369 -8.83 -33.60 10.17
N GLU A 370 -9.93 -33.12 9.60
CA GLU A 370 -10.53 -33.65 8.38
C GLU A 370 -9.59 -33.43 7.16
N ALA A 371 -8.92 -32.27 7.03
CA ALA A 371 -7.93 -32.03 6.01
C ALA A 371 -6.74 -33.01 6.10
N SER A 372 -6.29 -33.33 7.31
CA SER A 372 -5.26 -34.34 7.53
C SER A 372 -5.67 -35.74 7.04
N PHE A 373 -6.93 -36.15 7.24
CA PHE A 373 -7.46 -37.40 6.70
C PHE A 373 -7.53 -37.36 5.16
N ALA A 374 -8.00 -36.28 4.57
CA ALA A 374 -8.01 -36.10 3.12
C ALA A 374 -6.60 -36.25 2.51
N ALA A 375 -5.60 -35.60 3.12
CA ALA A 375 -4.22 -35.66 2.68
C ALA A 375 -3.57 -37.03 2.85
N SER A 376 -3.90 -37.76 3.93
CA SER A 376 -3.31 -39.09 4.20
C SER A 376 -3.69 -40.14 3.15
N GLY A 377 -4.92 -40.07 2.63
CA GLY A 377 -5.40 -40.94 1.55
C GLY A 377 -4.76 -40.62 0.18
N ALA A 378 -4.29 -39.40 -0.02
CA ALA A 378 -3.81 -38.90 -1.31
C ALA A 378 -2.27 -38.97 -1.50
N ARG A 379 -1.48 -39.10 -0.42
CA ARG A 379 -0.02 -39.12 -0.49
C ARG A 379 0.50 -40.37 -1.20
N LYS A 380 0.75 -40.26 -2.50
CA LYS A 380 1.65 -41.16 -3.23
C LYS A 380 3.07 -40.67 -3.04
N GLU A 381 4.04 -41.56 -2.74
CA GLU A 381 5.46 -41.20 -2.77
C GLU A 381 5.80 -40.58 -4.13
N VAL A 382 6.17 -39.32 -4.14
CA VAL A 382 6.61 -38.61 -5.35
C VAL A 382 8.02 -39.10 -5.66
N PRO A 383 8.26 -39.79 -6.83
CA PRO A 383 9.59 -40.14 -7.19
C PRO A 383 10.43 -38.87 -7.39
N SER A 384 11.66 -38.89 -6.86
CA SER A 384 12.63 -37.79 -7.02
C SER A 384 12.85 -37.52 -8.51
N ARG A 385 12.12 -36.55 -9.07
CA ARG A 385 12.29 -36.12 -10.46
C ARG A 385 13.52 -35.23 -10.58
N SER A 386 14.29 -35.37 -11.65
CA SER A 386 15.38 -34.43 -11.92
C SER A 386 14.82 -33.05 -12.25
N CYS A 387 15.41 -32.00 -11.65
CA CYS A 387 15.04 -30.60 -11.90
C CYS A 387 15.50 -30.17 -13.32
N THR A 388 14.69 -30.45 -14.33
CA THR A 388 14.91 -30.04 -15.73
C THR A 388 13.73 -29.21 -16.20
N GLU A 389 13.96 -28.30 -17.17
CA GLU A 389 12.87 -27.49 -17.77
C GLU A 389 11.74 -28.38 -18.34
N ALA A 390 12.08 -29.51 -18.95
CA ALA A 390 11.08 -30.43 -19.48
C ALA A 390 10.16 -31.00 -18.38
N ASN A 391 10.73 -31.39 -17.24
CA ASN A 391 9.95 -31.92 -16.12
C ASN A 391 9.10 -30.85 -15.46
N VAL A 392 9.62 -29.61 -15.33
CA VAL A 392 8.86 -28.46 -14.83
C VAL A 392 7.71 -28.14 -15.77
N ASN A 393 7.94 -28.05 -17.10
CA ASN A 393 6.88 -27.84 -18.07
C ASN A 393 5.77 -28.91 -17.99
N LEU A 394 6.16 -30.17 -17.93
CA LEU A 394 5.20 -31.27 -17.86
C LEU A 394 4.35 -31.23 -16.57
N ALA A 395 4.95 -30.89 -15.45
CA ALA A 395 4.22 -30.77 -14.19
C ALA A 395 3.29 -29.54 -14.19
N LEU A 396 3.73 -28.41 -14.75
CA LEU A 396 2.87 -27.23 -14.95
C LEU A 396 1.67 -27.53 -15.86
N GLU A 397 1.87 -28.34 -16.92
CA GLU A 397 0.78 -28.82 -17.80
C GLU A 397 -0.22 -29.72 -17.07
N ARG A 398 0.23 -30.38 -16.01
CA ARG A 398 -0.59 -31.31 -15.21
C ARG A 398 -1.20 -30.63 -13.97
N GLY A 399 -0.91 -29.35 -13.72
CA GLY A 399 -1.32 -28.64 -12.51
C GLY A 399 -0.63 -29.11 -11.23
N GLN A 400 0.51 -29.82 -11.35
CA GLN A 400 1.25 -30.41 -10.22
C GLN A 400 2.35 -29.47 -9.73
N PHE A 401 1.98 -28.31 -9.21
CA PHE A 401 2.94 -27.29 -8.78
C PHE A 401 3.76 -27.71 -7.55
N SER A 402 3.12 -28.32 -6.56
CA SER A 402 3.79 -28.74 -5.32
C SER A 402 4.95 -29.71 -5.58
N GLU A 403 4.88 -30.52 -6.66
CA GLU A 403 5.95 -31.45 -7.04
C GLU A 403 7.21 -30.74 -7.55
N ILE A 404 7.07 -29.55 -8.15
CA ILE A 404 8.17 -28.84 -8.82
C ILE A 404 8.67 -27.61 -8.06
N ALA A 405 7.95 -27.13 -7.08
CA ALA A 405 8.33 -25.95 -6.31
C ALA A 405 9.81 -25.98 -5.87
N PRO A 406 10.37 -27.10 -5.35
CA PRO A 406 11.79 -27.18 -4.98
C PRO A 406 12.77 -27.13 -6.17
N CYS A 407 12.27 -27.31 -7.40
CA CYS A 407 13.06 -27.29 -8.62
C CYS A 407 13.13 -25.93 -9.31
N ILE A 408 12.20 -25.03 -9.00
CA ILE A 408 12.01 -23.77 -9.74
C ILE A 408 13.28 -22.93 -9.73
N GLU A 409 13.91 -22.72 -8.58
CA GLU A 409 15.14 -21.94 -8.50
C GLU A 409 16.29 -22.49 -9.33
N LYS A 410 16.35 -23.82 -9.52
CA LYS A 410 17.39 -24.48 -10.33
C LYS A 410 17.12 -24.33 -11.83
N VAL A 411 15.85 -24.18 -12.21
CA VAL A 411 15.42 -24.05 -13.60
C VAL A 411 15.40 -22.59 -14.04
N LEU A 412 15.11 -21.66 -13.14
CA LEU A 412 15.17 -20.22 -13.43
C LEU A 412 16.62 -19.78 -13.64
N THR A 413 17.05 -19.78 -14.89
CA THR A 413 18.39 -19.35 -15.32
C THR A 413 18.25 -18.30 -16.43
N SER A 414 19.35 -17.62 -16.78
CA SER A 414 19.35 -16.66 -17.89
C SER A 414 18.96 -17.26 -19.26
N ARG A 415 18.88 -18.57 -19.37
CA ARG A 415 18.51 -19.30 -20.61
C ARG A 415 17.04 -19.73 -20.63
N THR A 416 16.32 -19.62 -19.51
CA THR A 416 14.91 -20.02 -19.41
C THR A 416 14.06 -19.11 -20.29
N SER A 417 13.19 -19.71 -21.11
CA SER A 417 12.33 -18.96 -22.03
C SER A 417 11.34 -18.05 -21.31
N ALA A 418 10.95 -16.93 -21.94
CA ALA A 418 9.94 -16.02 -21.41
C ALA A 418 8.60 -16.72 -21.13
N GLU A 419 8.18 -17.62 -22.03
CA GLU A 419 6.95 -18.39 -21.86
C GLU A 419 6.98 -19.26 -20.60
N LEU A 420 8.06 -20.01 -20.38
CA LEU A 420 8.20 -20.84 -19.19
C LEU A 420 8.26 -20.00 -17.91
N ARG A 421 8.94 -18.84 -17.93
CA ARG A 421 8.98 -17.91 -16.81
C ARG A 421 7.59 -17.38 -16.45
N ILE A 422 6.79 -17.00 -17.43
CA ILE A 422 5.41 -16.53 -17.21
C ILE A 422 4.55 -17.66 -16.64
N ARG A 423 4.68 -18.89 -17.15
CA ARG A 423 3.95 -20.05 -16.61
C ARG A 423 4.36 -20.38 -15.18
N ILE A 424 5.65 -20.32 -14.86
CA ILE A 424 6.15 -20.46 -13.48
C ILE A 424 5.58 -19.34 -12.60
N ALA A 425 5.61 -18.09 -13.06
CA ALA A 425 5.08 -16.96 -12.30
C ALA A 425 3.58 -17.13 -12.01
N SER A 426 2.78 -17.52 -13.00
CA SER A 426 1.35 -17.80 -12.83
C SER A 426 1.11 -18.90 -11.78
N ALA A 427 1.77 -20.04 -11.93
CA ALA A 427 1.61 -21.17 -11.02
C ALA A 427 2.12 -20.85 -9.60
N SER A 428 3.24 -20.16 -9.49
CA SER A 428 3.78 -19.70 -8.18
C SER A 428 2.83 -18.74 -7.49
N LEU A 429 2.23 -17.82 -8.24
CA LEU A 429 1.23 -16.88 -7.70
C LEU A 429 0.01 -17.63 -7.13
N GLU A 430 -0.53 -18.58 -7.90
CA GLU A 430 -1.68 -19.39 -7.46
C GLU A 430 -1.35 -20.28 -6.26
N SER A 431 -0.07 -20.64 -6.10
CA SER A 431 0.42 -21.46 -4.99
C SER A 431 0.84 -20.66 -3.75
N GLY A 432 0.71 -19.32 -3.79
CA GLY A 432 1.12 -18.44 -2.70
C GLY A 432 2.63 -18.17 -2.60
N GLU A 433 3.41 -18.62 -3.60
CA GLU A 433 4.87 -18.42 -3.69
C GLU A 433 5.18 -17.11 -4.42
N TYR A 434 4.72 -15.98 -3.84
CA TYR A 434 4.68 -14.67 -4.50
C TYR A 434 6.06 -14.12 -4.86
N GLU A 435 7.06 -14.33 -3.99
CA GLU A 435 8.44 -13.91 -4.24
C GLU A 435 9.06 -14.69 -5.41
N THR A 436 8.77 -16.00 -5.49
CA THR A 436 9.20 -16.86 -6.60
C THR A 436 8.55 -16.41 -7.92
N ALA A 437 7.26 -16.06 -7.88
CA ALA A 437 6.54 -15.51 -9.02
C ALA A 437 7.17 -14.21 -9.52
N LEU A 438 7.45 -13.28 -8.62
CA LEU A 438 8.07 -12.00 -8.97
C LEU A 438 9.48 -12.20 -9.55
N LYS A 439 10.31 -13.04 -8.94
CA LYS A 439 11.66 -13.37 -9.42
C LYS A 439 11.65 -13.92 -10.85
N ALA A 440 10.68 -14.79 -11.19
CA ALA A 440 10.53 -15.31 -12.55
C ALA A 440 10.26 -14.19 -13.57
N LEU A 441 9.51 -13.14 -13.18
CA LEU A 441 9.14 -12.01 -14.03
C LEU A 441 10.25 -10.93 -14.12
N GLU A 442 11.02 -10.71 -13.07
CA GLU A 442 12.12 -9.73 -13.05
C GLU A 442 13.26 -10.13 -13.98
N GLU A 443 13.50 -11.42 -14.14
CA GLU A 443 14.53 -11.96 -15.01
C GLU A 443 14.05 -12.27 -16.44
N LEU A 444 12.89 -11.74 -16.86
CA LEU A 444 12.43 -11.87 -18.24
C LEU A 444 13.44 -11.25 -19.23
N PRO A 445 13.58 -11.81 -20.46
CA PRO A 445 14.37 -11.16 -21.50
C PRO A 445 13.91 -9.72 -21.76
N ALA A 446 14.83 -8.82 -22.06
CA ALA A 446 14.55 -7.38 -22.22
C ALA A 446 13.40 -7.06 -23.21
N ALA A 447 13.22 -7.90 -24.24
CA ALA A 447 12.13 -7.78 -25.20
C ALA A 447 10.74 -8.03 -24.58
N ASP A 448 10.67 -8.87 -23.54
CA ASP A 448 9.41 -9.32 -22.93
C ASP A 448 9.10 -8.58 -21.61
N GLN A 449 10.08 -7.90 -21.02
CA GLN A 449 9.92 -7.18 -19.75
C GLN A 449 8.82 -6.13 -19.78
N ASN A 450 8.63 -5.44 -20.90
CA ASN A 450 7.62 -4.40 -21.09
C ASN A 450 6.38 -4.92 -21.85
N SER A 451 6.10 -6.21 -21.81
CA SER A 451 4.90 -6.78 -22.42
C SER A 451 3.67 -6.60 -21.50
N ALA A 452 2.49 -6.56 -22.13
CA ALA A 452 1.21 -6.52 -21.40
C ALA A 452 1.04 -7.72 -20.44
N GLU A 453 1.56 -8.89 -20.86
CA GLU A 453 1.54 -10.11 -20.07
C GLU A 453 2.42 -9.97 -18.81
N ALA A 454 3.63 -9.44 -18.95
CA ALA A 454 4.54 -9.22 -17.82
C ALA A 454 3.97 -8.20 -16.83
N SER A 455 3.45 -7.07 -17.33
CA SER A 455 2.83 -6.05 -16.47
C SER A 455 1.62 -6.58 -15.72
N TYR A 456 0.76 -7.37 -16.36
CA TYR A 456 -0.37 -8.03 -15.70
C TYR A 456 0.08 -8.92 -14.54
N TRP A 457 1.01 -9.83 -14.77
CA TRP A 457 1.47 -10.76 -13.74
C TRP A 457 2.24 -10.04 -12.62
N ARG A 458 3.05 -9.02 -12.94
CA ARG A 458 3.73 -8.21 -11.90
C ARG A 458 2.72 -7.45 -11.05
N ALA A 459 1.69 -6.83 -11.65
CA ALA A 459 0.64 -6.16 -10.90
C ALA A 459 -0.01 -7.11 -9.88
N ARG A 460 -0.35 -8.32 -10.31
CA ARG A 460 -0.92 -9.34 -9.40
C ARG A 460 0.05 -9.81 -8.33
N CYS A 461 1.34 -10.01 -8.67
CA CYS A 461 2.35 -10.35 -7.67
C CYS A 461 2.46 -9.27 -6.59
N TYR A 462 2.50 -8.01 -7.01
CA TYR A 462 2.60 -6.90 -6.06
C TYR A 462 1.36 -6.76 -5.18
N GLU A 463 0.16 -6.98 -5.72
CA GLU A 463 -1.08 -7.03 -4.93
C GLU A 463 -1.02 -8.10 -3.84
N LYS A 464 -0.61 -9.32 -4.20
CA LYS A 464 -0.51 -10.43 -3.24
C LYS A 464 0.61 -10.24 -2.21
N LEU A 465 1.75 -9.67 -2.63
CA LEU A 465 2.85 -9.31 -1.72
C LEU A 465 2.44 -8.20 -0.75
N ALA A 466 1.66 -7.21 -1.19
CA ALA A 466 1.09 -6.18 -0.32
C ALA A 466 0.17 -6.82 0.73
N THR A 467 -0.76 -7.67 0.30
CA THR A 467 -1.66 -8.40 1.19
C THR A 467 -0.87 -9.25 2.20
N ALA A 468 0.17 -9.96 1.75
CA ALA A 468 1.00 -10.78 2.64
C ALA A 468 1.76 -9.92 3.69
N ALA A 469 2.23 -8.72 3.31
CA ALA A 469 2.87 -7.79 4.24
C ALA A 469 1.87 -7.27 5.28
N PHE A 470 0.66 -6.90 4.89
CA PHE A 470 -0.39 -6.44 5.79
C PHE A 470 -0.90 -7.57 6.70
N LEU A 471 -0.94 -8.80 6.20
CA LEU A 471 -1.28 -9.96 7.02
C LEU A 471 -0.22 -10.23 8.10
N ARG A 472 1.07 -10.10 7.75
CA ARG A 472 2.16 -10.18 8.74
C ARG A 472 2.04 -9.05 9.78
N LEU A 473 1.66 -7.84 9.36
CA LEU A 473 1.38 -6.72 10.28
C LEU A 473 0.26 -7.10 11.27
N TYR A 474 -0.85 -7.65 10.77
CA TYR A 474 -1.95 -8.12 11.62
C TYR A 474 -1.49 -9.17 12.64
N HIS A 475 -0.70 -10.15 12.22
CA HIS A 475 -0.19 -11.20 13.11
C HIS A 475 0.85 -10.68 14.12
N ALA A 476 1.65 -9.68 13.73
CA ALA A 476 2.65 -9.07 14.62
C ALA A 476 1.99 -8.29 15.77
N ASP A 477 0.96 -7.50 15.48
CA ASP A 477 0.19 -6.77 16.51
C ASP A 477 -1.22 -6.41 15.98
N PRO A 478 -2.25 -7.24 16.32
CA PRO A 478 -3.62 -7.06 15.85
C PRO A 478 -4.33 -5.80 16.42
N ASN A 479 -3.74 -5.11 17.39
CA ASN A 479 -4.28 -3.89 17.99
C ASN A 479 -3.34 -2.70 17.80
N SER A 480 -2.43 -2.77 16.85
CA SER A 480 -1.46 -1.71 16.60
C SER A 480 -2.10 -0.49 15.93
N TYR A 481 -1.50 0.68 16.19
CA TYR A 481 -1.91 1.91 15.51
C TYR A 481 -1.76 1.81 13.97
N ARG A 482 -0.83 0.98 13.48
CA ARG A 482 -0.67 0.75 12.02
C ARG A 482 -1.79 -0.08 11.44
N LEU A 483 -2.29 -1.07 12.19
CA LEU A 483 -3.44 -1.83 11.75
C LEU A 483 -4.70 -0.96 11.74
N HIS A 484 -4.95 -0.19 12.80
CA HIS A 484 -6.05 0.77 12.82
C HIS A 484 -5.95 1.79 11.68
N GLN A 485 -4.74 2.29 11.38
CA GLN A 485 -4.52 3.17 10.22
C GLN A 485 -4.89 2.47 8.91
N LEU A 486 -4.38 1.25 8.69
CA LEU A 486 -4.68 0.45 7.49
C LEU A 486 -6.19 0.18 7.34
N MET A 487 -6.86 -0.18 8.44
CA MET A 487 -8.31 -0.40 8.42
C MET A 487 -9.06 0.90 8.11
N GLY A 488 -8.63 2.02 8.66
CA GLY A 488 -9.17 3.34 8.32
C GLY A 488 -9.02 3.67 6.82
N ASP A 489 -7.83 3.42 6.25
CA ASP A 489 -7.57 3.62 4.82
C ASP A 489 -8.46 2.72 3.94
N LEU A 490 -8.67 1.45 4.34
CA LEU A 490 -9.52 0.50 3.63
C LEU A 490 -11.00 0.88 3.70
N GLU A 491 -11.52 1.24 4.88
CA GLU A 491 -12.92 1.64 5.02
C GLU A 491 -13.22 2.97 4.32
N ALA A 492 -12.29 3.92 4.34
CA ALA A 492 -12.38 5.15 3.55
C ALA A 492 -12.43 4.87 2.04
N ALA A 493 -11.60 3.93 1.55
CA ALA A 493 -11.60 3.51 0.15
C ALA A 493 -12.91 2.80 -0.25
N ARG A 494 -13.58 2.12 0.68
CA ARG A 494 -14.91 1.50 0.48
C ARG A 494 -16.06 2.52 0.55
N GLY A 495 -15.78 3.75 0.99
CA GLY A 495 -16.78 4.79 1.21
C GLY A 495 -17.54 4.67 2.54
N ASP A 496 -17.09 3.81 3.47
CA ASP A 496 -17.61 3.75 4.84
C ASP A 496 -16.84 4.76 5.73
N ASP A 497 -17.09 6.05 5.47
CA ASP A 497 -16.43 7.14 6.17
C ASP A 497 -16.64 7.06 7.69
N GLY A 498 -17.77 6.47 8.13
CA GLY A 498 -18.07 6.30 9.57
C GLY A 498 -17.09 5.38 10.27
N LYS A 499 -16.88 4.16 9.73
CA LYS A 499 -15.90 3.22 10.27
C LYS A 499 -14.47 3.72 10.12
N ALA A 500 -14.14 4.35 8.99
CA ALA A 500 -12.83 4.94 8.79
C ALA A 500 -12.49 5.97 9.89
N ILE A 501 -13.44 6.83 10.27
CA ILE A 501 -13.29 7.79 11.36
C ILE A 501 -13.02 7.09 12.71
N GLU A 502 -13.73 6.00 13.01
CA GLU A 502 -13.52 5.22 14.23
C GLU A 502 -12.12 4.63 14.29
N GLU A 503 -11.66 4.05 13.19
CA GLU A 503 -10.33 3.44 13.08
C GLU A 503 -9.21 4.48 13.18
N TYR A 504 -9.31 5.62 12.51
CA TYR A 504 -8.31 6.69 12.65
C TYR A 504 -8.27 7.26 14.07
N ARG A 505 -9.42 7.40 14.74
CA ARG A 505 -9.45 7.82 16.17
C ARG A 505 -8.74 6.81 17.07
N ALA A 506 -8.92 5.50 16.83
CA ALA A 506 -8.21 4.45 17.55
C ALA A 506 -6.68 4.53 17.31
N ALA A 507 -6.27 4.71 16.07
CA ALA A 507 -4.85 4.89 15.72
C ALA A 507 -4.23 6.12 16.42
N ILE A 508 -4.93 7.26 16.41
CA ILE A 508 -4.50 8.51 17.07
C ILE A 508 -4.41 8.32 18.60
N ALA A 509 -5.38 7.62 19.22
CA ALA A 509 -5.34 7.33 20.65
C ALA A 509 -4.10 6.55 21.06
N LEU A 510 -3.65 5.60 20.22
CA LEU A 510 -2.43 4.82 20.45
C LEU A 510 -1.17 5.61 20.15
N ARG A 511 -1.18 6.46 19.11
CA ARG A 511 -0.01 7.21 18.67
C ARG A 511 -0.34 8.61 18.13
N PRO A 512 -0.65 9.57 19.04
CA PRO A 512 -1.13 10.91 18.67
C PRO A 512 -0.09 11.79 17.95
N SER A 513 1.17 11.38 17.93
CA SER A 513 2.25 12.13 17.25
C SER A 513 2.65 11.54 15.90
N LEU A 514 1.86 10.61 15.36
CA LEU A 514 2.12 10.04 14.03
C LEU A 514 1.58 11.02 12.96
N PRO A 515 2.41 11.54 12.06
CA PRO A 515 1.97 12.39 10.97
C PRO A 515 0.98 11.68 10.03
N ASN A 516 0.17 12.46 9.37
CA ASN A 516 -0.89 12.09 8.43
C ASN A 516 -2.15 11.47 9.06
N LEU A 517 -2.13 10.93 10.27
CA LEU A 517 -3.34 10.39 10.91
C LEU A 517 -4.38 11.50 11.19
N HIS A 518 -3.92 12.61 11.77
CA HIS A 518 -4.78 13.77 12.00
C HIS A 518 -5.30 14.38 10.70
N TYR A 519 -4.48 14.37 9.64
CA TYR A 519 -4.93 14.79 8.32
C TYR A 519 -6.01 13.85 7.76
N SER A 520 -5.78 12.53 7.80
CA SER A 520 -6.76 11.56 7.29
C SER A 520 -8.11 11.69 8.01
N LEU A 521 -8.11 11.80 9.33
CA LEU A 521 -9.31 12.04 10.12
C LEU A 521 -9.94 13.39 9.80
N GLY A 522 -9.15 14.45 9.78
CA GLY A 522 -9.61 15.81 9.49
C GLY A 522 -10.23 15.95 8.10
N HIS A 523 -9.62 15.29 7.09
CA HIS A 523 -10.13 15.26 5.73
C HIS A 523 -11.51 14.57 5.62
N LEU A 524 -11.70 13.41 6.28
CA LEU A 524 -13.00 12.75 6.32
C LEU A 524 -14.06 13.58 7.05
N LEU A 525 -13.68 14.20 8.16
CA LEU A 525 -14.59 15.09 8.90
C LEU A 525 -14.97 16.34 8.08
N TRP A 526 -14.02 16.89 7.31
CA TRP A 526 -14.28 17.98 6.36
C TRP A 526 -15.25 17.54 5.27
N LYS A 527 -15.03 16.38 4.66
CA LYS A 527 -15.91 15.77 3.64
C LYS A 527 -17.33 15.57 4.18
N ASP A 528 -17.46 15.19 5.43
CA ASP A 528 -18.72 15.00 6.17
C ASP A 528 -19.34 16.33 6.66
N LEU A 529 -18.74 17.47 6.30
CA LEU A 529 -19.15 18.82 6.72
C LEU A 529 -19.14 19.04 8.25
N LYS A 530 -18.42 18.22 9.00
CA LYS A 530 -18.16 18.40 10.44
C LYS A 530 -17.03 19.41 10.65
N VAL A 531 -17.23 20.64 10.14
CA VAL A 531 -16.21 21.68 10.01
C VAL A 531 -15.47 21.98 11.33
N PRO A 532 -16.13 22.12 12.51
CA PRO A 532 -15.41 22.39 13.75
C PRO A 532 -14.47 21.27 14.18
N GLU A 533 -14.89 20.00 14.01
CA GLU A 533 -14.07 18.82 14.35
C GLU A 533 -12.91 18.67 13.35
N ALA A 534 -13.20 18.84 12.04
CA ALA A 534 -12.19 18.82 11.00
C ALA A 534 -11.06 19.81 11.26
N ARG A 535 -11.40 21.03 11.66
CA ARG A 535 -10.42 22.08 11.94
C ARG A 535 -9.48 21.72 13.09
N VAL A 536 -10.00 21.11 14.16
CA VAL A 536 -9.18 20.65 15.29
C VAL A 536 -8.13 19.64 14.84
N GLU A 537 -8.53 18.67 14.02
CA GLU A 537 -7.63 17.62 13.54
C GLU A 537 -6.64 18.16 12.50
N LEU A 538 -7.08 19.02 11.58
CA LEU A 538 -6.19 19.65 10.59
C LEU A 538 -5.15 20.56 11.25
N GLU A 539 -5.54 21.31 12.30
CA GLU A 539 -4.60 22.11 13.10
C GLU A 539 -3.61 21.21 13.87
N ALA A 540 -4.06 20.07 14.41
CA ALA A 540 -3.19 19.09 15.06
C ALA A 540 -2.16 18.53 14.07
N GLU A 541 -2.57 18.21 12.84
CA GLU A 541 -1.62 17.81 11.79
C GLU A 541 -0.60 18.90 11.49
N LEU A 542 -1.03 20.17 11.42
CA LEU A 542 -0.13 21.29 11.14
C LEU A 542 0.85 21.60 12.27
N VAL A 543 0.56 21.15 13.51
CA VAL A 543 1.53 21.15 14.61
C VAL A 543 2.62 20.10 14.36
N LEU A 544 2.25 18.93 13.84
CA LEU A 544 3.18 17.84 13.53
C LEU A 544 3.94 18.11 12.22
N ASN A 545 3.24 18.58 11.20
CA ASN A 545 3.75 18.88 9.88
C ASN A 545 3.26 20.26 9.38
N PRO A 546 3.95 21.35 9.70
CA PRO A 546 3.53 22.71 9.35
C PRO A 546 3.42 23.01 7.84
N ARG A 547 3.93 22.11 6.99
CA ARG A 547 3.92 22.25 5.53
C ARG A 547 3.07 21.20 4.83
N HIS A 548 2.19 20.49 5.56
CA HIS A 548 1.32 19.48 4.95
C HIS A 548 0.36 20.14 3.95
N PRO A 549 0.49 19.94 2.62
CA PRO A 549 -0.27 20.71 1.63
C PRO A 549 -1.77 20.44 1.72
N GLY A 550 -2.18 19.17 1.89
CA GLY A 550 -3.59 18.80 2.04
C GLY A 550 -4.21 19.41 3.30
N ALA A 551 -3.54 19.30 4.46
CA ALA A 551 -4.05 19.89 5.70
C ALA A 551 -4.17 21.43 5.63
N LEU A 552 -3.21 22.08 4.96
CA LEU A 552 -3.28 23.53 4.72
C LEU A 552 -4.43 23.89 3.77
N ASN A 553 -4.66 23.09 2.72
CA ASN A 553 -5.74 23.32 1.76
C ASN A 553 -7.11 23.12 2.42
N ASP A 554 -7.32 21.96 3.06
CA ASP A 554 -8.59 21.61 3.69
C ASP A 554 -8.93 22.58 4.82
N LEU A 555 -7.93 23.01 5.62
CA LEU A 555 -8.14 24.03 6.63
C LEU A 555 -8.52 25.38 6.00
N GLY A 556 -7.89 25.75 4.89
CA GLY A 556 -8.28 26.92 4.09
C GLY A 556 -9.71 26.81 3.58
N ASP A 557 -10.10 25.66 3.04
CA ASP A 557 -11.45 25.43 2.55
C ASP A 557 -12.51 25.45 3.68
N THR A 558 -12.18 24.98 4.90
CA THR A 558 -13.09 25.14 6.06
C THR A 558 -13.48 26.60 6.31
N TYR A 559 -12.56 27.54 6.09
CA TYR A 559 -12.86 28.97 6.20
C TYR A 559 -13.64 29.50 5.02
N LEU A 560 -13.44 28.96 3.79
CA LEU A 560 -14.25 29.31 2.62
C LEU A 560 -15.70 28.84 2.79
N LEU A 561 -15.93 27.66 3.35
CA LEU A 561 -17.28 27.16 3.68
C LEU A 561 -18.04 28.09 4.65
N GLU A 562 -17.32 28.78 5.52
CA GLU A 562 -17.87 29.76 6.45
C GLU A 562 -17.90 31.19 5.86
N HIS A 563 -17.59 31.38 4.57
CA HIS A 563 -17.48 32.68 3.91
C HIS A 563 -16.48 33.64 4.58
N GLN A 564 -15.35 33.10 5.03
CA GLN A 564 -14.26 33.83 5.68
C GLN A 564 -12.97 33.81 4.84
N PRO A 565 -12.98 34.31 3.58
CA PRO A 565 -11.87 34.17 2.65
C PRO A 565 -10.56 34.82 3.13
N HIS A 566 -10.66 35.86 3.97
CA HIS A 566 -9.49 36.53 4.55
C HIS A 566 -8.74 35.64 5.55
N LEU A 567 -9.43 34.68 6.21
CA LEU A 567 -8.79 33.68 7.08
C LEU A 567 -8.30 32.47 6.29
N ALA A 568 -8.96 32.11 5.18
CA ALA A 568 -8.57 31.04 4.29
C ALA A 568 -7.22 31.31 3.58
N LEU A 569 -7.06 32.56 3.07
CA LEU A 569 -5.98 32.93 2.18
C LEU A 569 -4.57 32.62 2.71
N PRO A 570 -4.20 32.90 3.99
CA PRO A 570 -2.89 32.56 4.52
C PRO A 570 -2.55 31.07 4.46
N TYR A 571 -3.54 30.19 4.68
CA TYR A 571 -3.36 28.73 4.61
C TYR A 571 -3.21 28.27 3.15
N LEU A 572 -4.07 28.74 2.24
CA LEU A 572 -4.04 28.40 0.84
C LEU A 572 -2.74 28.84 0.14
N VAL A 573 -2.21 30.01 0.49
CA VAL A 573 -0.91 30.48 -0.02
C VAL A 573 0.23 29.58 0.48
N ARG A 574 0.18 29.14 1.73
CA ARG A 574 1.14 28.18 2.26
C ARG A 574 0.99 26.81 1.60
N ALA A 575 -0.24 26.35 1.32
CA ALA A 575 -0.52 25.14 0.60
C ALA A 575 0.10 25.21 -0.81
N LEU A 576 -0.10 26.31 -1.54
CA LEU A 576 0.48 26.54 -2.85
C LEU A 576 2.01 26.52 -2.83
N ALA A 577 2.64 27.08 -1.81
CA ALA A 577 4.09 27.05 -1.64
C ALA A 577 4.63 25.64 -1.36
N ALA A 578 3.80 24.76 -0.79
CA ALA A 578 4.14 23.36 -0.52
C ALA A 578 3.89 22.46 -1.74
N ASP A 579 2.81 22.70 -2.48
CA ASP A 579 2.44 21.97 -3.71
C ASP A 579 1.87 22.92 -4.77
N SER A 580 2.76 23.47 -5.58
CA SER A 580 2.39 24.47 -6.61
C SER A 580 1.59 23.91 -7.79
N GLY A 581 1.62 22.60 -8.00
CA GLY A 581 0.97 21.90 -9.11
C GLY A 581 -0.44 21.41 -8.82
N ASN A 582 -0.93 21.52 -7.59
CA ASN A 582 -2.21 20.97 -7.19
C ASN A 582 -3.40 21.82 -7.68
N PRO A 583 -4.29 21.28 -8.54
CA PRO A 583 -5.41 22.02 -9.08
C PRO A 583 -6.48 22.38 -8.04
N GLU A 584 -6.62 21.61 -6.96
CA GLU A 584 -7.57 21.89 -5.87
C GLU A 584 -7.15 23.14 -5.11
N ILE A 585 -5.86 23.28 -4.78
CA ILE A 585 -5.31 24.48 -4.15
C ILE A 585 -5.53 25.71 -5.04
N GLN A 586 -5.34 25.57 -6.36
CA GLN A 586 -5.58 26.64 -7.32
C GLN A 586 -7.06 27.02 -7.38
N ARG A 587 -7.98 26.05 -7.38
CA ARG A 587 -9.43 26.25 -7.32
C ARG A 587 -9.82 27.05 -6.06
N ASP A 588 -9.29 26.67 -4.91
CA ASP A 588 -9.67 27.26 -3.64
C ASP A 588 -9.07 28.67 -3.45
N LEU A 589 -7.85 28.90 -3.95
CA LEU A 589 -7.30 30.26 -4.08
C LEU A 589 -8.14 31.14 -5.01
N GLY A 590 -8.57 30.62 -6.17
CA GLY A 590 -9.48 31.29 -7.05
C GLY A 590 -10.80 31.66 -6.38
N THR A 591 -11.35 30.77 -5.57
CA THR A 591 -12.56 31.00 -4.78
C THR A 591 -12.33 32.08 -3.74
N ALA A 592 -11.25 32.00 -2.95
CA ALA A 592 -10.89 33.00 -1.95
C ALA A 592 -10.75 34.40 -2.53
N TYR A 593 -10.00 34.55 -3.63
CA TYR A 593 -9.83 35.84 -4.31
C TYR A 593 -11.14 36.36 -4.93
N SER A 594 -11.98 35.46 -5.46
CA SER A 594 -13.29 35.84 -6.01
C SER A 594 -14.23 36.42 -4.92
N GLU A 595 -14.27 35.78 -3.74
CA GLU A 595 -15.05 36.27 -2.60
C GLU A 595 -14.51 37.58 -2.01
N LEU A 596 -13.21 37.81 -2.10
CA LEU A 596 -12.56 39.07 -1.73
C LEU A 596 -12.74 40.19 -2.77
N GLY A 597 -13.30 39.87 -3.95
CA GLY A 597 -13.48 40.82 -5.05
C GLY A 597 -12.24 41.06 -5.91
N ASP A 598 -11.13 40.34 -5.68
CA ASP A 598 -9.93 40.39 -6.52
C ASP A 598 -10.09 39.43 -7.73
N TYR A 599 -11.01 39.80 -8.62
CA TYR A 599 -11.39 38.96 -9.75
C TYR A 599 -10.25 38.67 -10.73
N ARG A 600 -9.21 39.53 -10.80
CA ARG A 600 -8.07 39.26 -11.68
C ARG A 600 -7.19 38.13 -11.15
N LYS A 601 -6.91 38.10 -9.85
CA LYS A 601 -6.21 36.96 -9.25
C LYS A 601 -7.06 35.70 -9.29
N ALA A 602 -8.37 35.81 -9.04
CA ALA A 602 -9.27 34.67 -9.14
C ALA A 602 -9.24 34.04 -10.54
N GLU A 603 -9.23 34.86 -11.60
CA GLU A 603 -9.09 34.42 -13.00
C GLU A 603 -7.80 33.64 -13.23
N GLU A 604 -6.66 34.16 -12.74
CA GLU A 604 -5.35 33.50 -12.87
C GLU A 604 -5.35 32.10 -12.28
N HIS A 605 -5.84 31.96 -11.05
CA HIS A 605 -5.88 30.68 -10.34
C HIS A 605 -6.88 29.69 -10.96
N PHE A 606 -8.10 30.13 -11.31
CA PHE A 606 -9.05 29.24 -11.97
C PHE A 606 -8.56 28.74 -13.33
N LYS A 607 -7.87 29.56 -14.13
CA LYS A 607 -7.28 29.12 -15.41
C LYS A 607 -6.27 27.98 -15.22
N ILE A 608 -5.54 27.96 -14.11
CA ILE A 608 -4.59 26.89 -13.80
C ILE A 608 -5.37 25.63 -13.37
N ALA A 609 -6.52 25.76 -12.69
CA ALA A 609 -7.34 24.66 -12.23
C ALA A 609 -8.20 24.01 -13.34
N VAL A 610 -8.61 24.78 -14.37
CA VAL A 610 -9.50 24.34 -15.47
C VAL A 610 -9.09 23.01 -16.14
N PRO A 611 -7.80 22.71 -16.43
CA PRO A 611 -7.43 21.44 -17.07
C PRO A 611 -7.81 20.19 -16.27
N ALA A 612 -8.06 20.33 -14.96
CA ALA A 612 -8.48 19.24 -14.07
C ALA A 612 -10.01 19.26 -13.78
N ASP A 613 -10.76 20.15 -14.40
CA ASP A 613 -12.21 20.25 -14.22
C ASP A 613 -12.94 19.18 -15.04
N HIS A 614 -13.49 18.19 -14.36
CA HIS A 614 -14.22 17.06 -14.98
C HIS A 614 -15.74 17.18 -14.89
N ASP A 615 -16.24 18.04 -14.00
CA ASP A 615 -17.69 18.23 -13.74
C ASP A 615 -18.22 19.62 -14.16
N GLY A 616 -17.32 20.52 -14.59
CA GLY A 616 -17.64 21.87 -15.02
C GLY A 616 -17.78 22.88 -13.88
N SER A 617 -17.47 22.52 -12.65
CA SER A 617 -17.58 23.40 -11.47
C SER A 617 -16.58 24.55 -11.50
N VAL A 618 -15.33 24.33 -11.93
CA VAL A 618 -14.31 25.36 -12.07
C VAL A 618 -14.65 26.29 -13.22
N HIS A 619 -15.11 25.77 -14.36
CA HIS A 619 -15.59 26.57 -15.48
C HIS A 619 -16.74 27.48 -15.05
N TYR A 620 -17.69 26.99 -14.22
CA TYR A 620 -18.76 27.80 -13.67
C TYR A 620 -18.24 28.97 -12.82
N LYS A 621 -17.30 28.69 -11.92
CA LYS A 621 -16.69 29.72 -11.07
C LYS A 621 -15.92 30.76 -11.90
N LEU A 622 -15.16 30.33 -12.91
CA LEU A 622 -14.44 31.21 -13.84
C LEU A 622 -15.41 32.07 -14.66
N ALA A 623 -16.53 31.52 -15.13
CA ALA A 623 -17.56 32.27 -15.83
C ALA A 623 -18.16 33.39 -14.97
N ARG A 624 -18.39 33.13 -13.68
CA ARG A 624 -18.84 34.15 -12.71
C ARG A 624 -17.81 35.26 -12.53
N VAL A 625 -16.53 34.93 -12.51
CA VAL A 625 -15.44 35.90 -12.44
C VAL A 625 -15.43 36.78 -13.70
N TYR A 626 -15.58 36.21 -14.90
CA TYR A 626 -15.67 36.97 -16.14
C TYR A 626 -16.91 37.87 -16.19
N GLN A 627 -18.06 37.43 -15.62
CA GLN A 627 -19.22 38.30 -15.46
C GLN A 627 -18.91 39.52 -14.60
N ALA A 628 -18.24 39.32 -13.48
CA ALA A 628 -17.85 40.40 -12.58
C ALA A 628 -16.85 41.37 -13.22
N LEU A 629 -15.97 40.88 -14.09
CA LEU A 629 -15.03 41.68 -14.90
C LEU A 629 -15.69 42.36 -16.11
N GLY A 630 -16.96 42.07 -16.41
CA GLY A 630 -17.65 42.61 -17.59
C GLY A 630 -17.30 41.90 -18.91
N GLU A 631 -16.58 40.81 -18.89
CA GLU A 631 -16.11 40.05 -20.04
C GLU A 631 -17.17 39.05 -20.52
N LYS A 632 -18.25 39.55 -21.10
CA LYS A 632 -19.48 38.78 -21.42
C LYS A 632 -19.23 37.59 -22.36
N GLU A 633 -18.36 37.73 -23.36
CA GLU A 633 -18.07 36.64 -24.31
C GLU A 633 -17.31 35.51 -23.65
N ASN A 634 -16.31 35.82 -22.82
CA ASN A 634 -15.59 34.83 -22.05
C ASN A 634 -16.51 34.12 -21.04
N ALA A 635 -17.36 34.86 -20.34
CA ALA A 635 -18.34 34.30 -19.43
C ALA A 635 -19.30 33.30 -20.13
N ALA A 636 -19.83 33.68 -21.30
CA ALA A 636 -20.74 32.81 -22.05
C ALA A 636 -20.05 31.50 -22.50
N ARG A 637 -18.80 31.59 -22.94
CA ARG A 637 -18.01 30.42 -23.33
C ARG A 637 -17.80 29.46 -22.14
N GLU A 638 -17.35 29.97 -21.00
CA GLU A 638 -17.08 29.15 -19.84
C GLU A 638 -18.38 28.53 -19.27
N PHE A 639 -19.51 29.22 -19.25
CA PHE A 639 -20.81 28.63 -18.89
C PHE A 639 -21.23 27.50 -19.84
N ALA A 640 -20.97 27.66 -21.16
CA ALA A 640 -21.28 26.59 -22.12
C ALA A 640 -20.40 25.34 -21.87
N LEU A 641 -19.12 25.52 -21.58
CA LEU A 641 -18.21 24.41 -21.23
C LEU A 641 -18.63 23.73 -19.92
N SER A 642 -18.94 24.49 -18.88
CA SER A 642 -19.48 23.96 -17.62
C SER A 642 -20.72 23.10 -17.86
N THR A 643 -21.67 23.60 -18.65
CA THR A 643 -22.90 22.88 -18.97
C THR A 643 -22.62 21.59 -19.75
N ALA A 644 -21.69 21.61 -20.67
CA ALA A 644 -21.31 20.45 -21.48
C ALA A 644 -20.65 19.35 -20.60
N LEU A 645 -19.69 19.72 -19.78
CA LEU A 645 -19.01 18.80 -18.85
C LEU A 645 -19.97 18.19 -17.83
N ASN A 646 -20.87 19.00 -17.27
CA ASN A 646 -21.89 18.52 -16.34
C ASN A 646 -22.82 17.49 -16.99
N ARG A 647 -23.29 17.74 -18.23
CA ARG A 647 -24.10 16.77 -18.98
C ARG A 647 -23.34 15.49 -19.29
N GLU A 648 -22.07 15.60 -19.66
CA GLU A 648 -21.23 14.44 -19.94
C GLU A 648 -21.04 13.58 -18.69
N SER A 649 -20.75 14.21 -17.54
CA SER A 649 -20.62 13.56 -16.25
C SER A 649 -21.88 12.81 -15.84
N HIS A 650 -23.05 13.47 -15.93
CA HIS A 650 -24.35 12.84 -15.67
C HIS A 650 -24.65 11.69 -16.63
N SER A 651 -24.39 11.85 -17.93
CA SER A 651 -24.60 10.77 -18.92
C SER A 651 -23.71 9.56 -18.69
N LYS A 652 -22.48 9.77 -18.23
CA LYS A 652 -21.58 8.66 -17.83
C LYS A 652 -22.15 7.91 -16.64
N LEU A 653 -22.63 8.62 -15.63
CA LEU A 653 -23.23 8.03 -14.43
C LEU A 653 -24.50 7.25 -14.75
N GLU A 654 -25.40 7.82 -15.56
CA GLU A 654 -26.63 7.15 -16.01
C GLU A 654 -26.34 5.86 -16.78
N LYS A 655 -25.42 5.89 -17.75
CA LYS A 655 -25.01 4.71 -18.52
C LYS A 655 -24.38 3.63 -17.63
N GLN A 656 -23.61 4.03 -16.63
CA GLN A 656 -23.05 3.10 -15.66
C GLN A 656 -24.16 2.44 -14.82
N THR A 657 -25.13 3.22 -14.35
CA THR A 657 -26.29 2.75 -13.58
C THR A 657 -27.20 1.84 -14.43
N GLU A 658 -27.46 2.19 -15.70
CA GLU A 658 -28.25 1.36 -16.63
C GLU A 658 -27.54 0.01 -16.91
N ARG A 659 -26.22 0.01 -17.12
CA ARG A 659 -25.44 -1.23 -17.31
C ARG A 659 -25.52 -2.12 -16.06
N LEU A 660 -25.37 -1.54 -14.88
CA LEU A 660 -25.51 -2.25 -13.62
C LEU A 660 -26.92 -2.82 -13.44
N GLY A 661 -27.97 -2.05 -13.76
CA GLY A 661 -29.35 -2.48 -13.72
C GLY A 661 -29.69 -3.60 -14.72
N ALA A 662 -29.15 -3.55 -15.94
CA ALA A 662 -29.33 -4.61 -16.94
C ALA A 662 -28.70 -5.95 -16.52
N VAL A 663 -27.57 -5.91 -15.80
CA VAL A 663 -26.92 -7.14 -15.27
C VAL A 663 -27.72 -7.73 -14.10
N THR A 664 -28.39 -6.89 -13.30
CA THR A 664 -29.24 -7.36 -12.19
C THR A 664 -30.59 -7.93 -12.70
N THR A 665 -31.18 -7.37 -13.73
CA THR A 665 -32.49 -7.84 -14.30
C THR A 665 -32.34 -9.09 -15.16
N SER A 666 -31.17 -9.37 -15.75
CA SER A 666 -30.92 -10.65 -16.42
C SER A 666 -30.71 -11.82 -15.42
N ALA A 667 -30.89 -11.58 -14.13
CA ALA A 667 -30.76 -12.57 -13.06
C ALA A 667 -32.06 -13.29 -12.72
N GLU A 668 -33.21 -12.84 -13.25
CA GLU A 668 -34.52 -13.49 -13.08
C GLU A 668 -34.88 -14.32 -14.33
N ASP A 669 -34.11 -15.40 -14.60
CA ASP A 669 -34.56 -16.48 -15.45
C ASP A 669 -34.56 -17.78 -14.64
N PRO A 670 -35.69 -18.53 -14.62
CA PRO A 670 -35.98 -19.64 -13.71
C PRO A 670 -35.11 -20.88 -13.86
#